data_cd0e36f1edf066cb696ab431bb37b767
#
_entry.id   cd0e36f1edf066cb696ab431bb37b767
#
_cell.length_a   1.000
_cell.length_b   1.000
_cell.length_c   1.000
_cell.angle_alpha   90.00
_cell.angle_beta   90.00
_cell.angle_gamma   90.00
#
_symmetry.space_group_name_H-M   'P 1'
#
loop_
_entity.id
_entity.type
_entity.pdbx_description
1 polymer ?
#
loop_
_entity_poly.entity_id
_entity_poly.type
_entity_poly.pdbx_seq_one_letter_code
_entity_poly.pdbx_strand_id
1 'polypeptide(L)'
;MQHVANDEARQDLLKQLHERLDARLDAAKAEAVGAFADYFYATVPLDDLEDRRLDDVYGATLSVWHFLQQFDPAEPKVRVFNPDFEEHGWQSAHTFVAVLHEDMPFLVDSVRIELNRRGLTVHAIHNAVLATERGRDHRLARVTSPKASDAPAARESLIVIEIDRHSDPEVLQEMQQSLEEVLVDVRTAVVDFEPMRAKVEEALEELRAGCPPQSDPDDHAEAISFLEWMLHDNFTFLGYDLYEVRTHKGKQESLDKVKGSELGVFRLDQPRYRERIRTEQGLEDDGRYVLVPELLTFSKSAHHARVHRPTYPDYISIDRYDAEGNLVGEHRFLGLFTATVYNESPRNVPILRRKLKTVMDIAGFNPKGHNGKQLLQILEVYPRDDLFQIDTRELVETALGILSIRERRRVRLFVREDRPGRFYSCLAFVPRDVFSTELRLRIQEMLCEELDATFGDFNTYLSESVLARIQFILRFRGEEPAEYDLRRLEAKLAKLARNWRDDLQAACIEGFGEEHANRLMDRFRDAFPASYRDDFSARTAVYDLHHIGELDEGLPLSLSLYRLVEEEGSGVNLKLFHPEAPIPLSDVLPMMENLGLRVIGERPYEISARDASYWIHDFNLEHHTSTEVNLQEMREPFIEAFQRIWAGEADNDAFNRLIIGANLDWREVAMLRTYARYLKQIRFGVSQDYMANTLASYPEITRELVTLFELRFDPADRPGEGEEAACVERIQRLLDGVASLNDDQLLRRYLELILATLRTNYYQRREDGGVKDYIAVKLEPARVTGMPRPRPAFEIFVCSPRLEGVHLRGGKVARGGLRWSDRHEDFRTEVLGLVKAQQVKNSVIVPVGAKGGFVCKRLPEGDREAFQREGIACYKTFIRALLDVTDNLKGGEVVPPPAVVRHDDDDAYLVVAADKGTATFSDIANEISAEYDHWLGDAFASGGANGYDHKKMGITAKGAWESVKRHFRNLGINTQ
;
A
#
# COMPACT_ATOMS: atom_id res chain seq x y z
N MET A 1 -14.24 46.74 -8.70
CA MET A 1 -14.95 46.78 -7.40
C MET A 1 -14.06 46.28 -6.27
N GLN A 2 -13.34 45.16 -6.37
CA GLN A 2 -12.46 44.68 -5.30
C GLN A 2 -11.26 45.63 -5.00
N HIS A 3 -10.62 46.20 -6.02
CA HIS A 3 -9.55 47.22 -5.83
C HIS A 3 -10.00 48.48 -5.11
N VAL A 4 -11.21 48.94 -5.35
CA VAL A 4 -11.77 50.16 -4.72
C VAL A 4 -12.10 49.90 -3.24
N ALA A 5 -12.65 48.70 -2.94
CA ALA A 5 -12.92 48.32 -1.54
C ALA A 5 -11.66 48.12 -0.71
N ASN A 6 -10.59 47.59 -1.33
CA ASN A 6 -9.27 47.41 -0.66
C ASN A 6 -8.61 48.78 -0.38
N ASP A 7 -8.78 49.77 -1.25
CA ASP A 7 -8.25 51.12 -1.01
C ASP A 7 -8.99 51.85 0.11
N GLU A 8 -10.31 51.68 0.21
CA GLU A 8 -11.13 52.27 1.27
C GLU A 8 -10.76 51.67 2.66
N ALA A 9 -10.61 50.35 2.75
CA ALA A 9 -10.24 49.68 4.01
C ALA A 9 -8.83 50.07 4.49
N ARG A 10 -7.87 50.19 3.57
CA ARG A 10 -6.52 50.69 3.90
C ARG A 10 -6.57 52.14 4.41
N GLN A 11 -7.33 53.01 3.75
CA GLN A 11 -7.49 54.39 4.18
C GLN A 11 -8.12 54.52 5.58
N ASP A 12 -9.09 53.64 5.86
CA ASP A 12 -9.71 53.62 7.17
C ASP A 12 -8.74 53.18 8.29
N LEU A 13 -7.94 52.16 8.02
CA LEU A 13 -6.87 51.71 8.95
C LEU A 13 -5.83 52.80 9.17
N LEU A 14 -5.32 53.45 8.12
CA LEU A 14 -4.37 54.55 8.23
C LEU A 14 -4.97 55.73 8.99
N LYS A 15 -6.24 56.06 8.76
CA LYS A 15 -6.93 57.12 9.51
C LYS A 15 -6.99 56.78 11.02
N GLN A 16 -7.35 55.55 11.37
CA GLN A 16 -7.32 55.11 12.77
C GLN A 16 -5.92 55.16 13.38
N LEU A 17 -4.89 54.82 12.58
CA LEU A 17 -3.51 54.93 13.01
C LEU A 17 -3.09 56.40 13.25
N HIS A 18 -3.47 57.34 12.37
CA HIS A 18 -3.24 58.76 12.55
C HIS A 18 -3.93 59.30 13.80
N GLU A 19 -5.20 58.98 14.01
CA GLU A 19 -5.93 59.37 15.24
C GLU A 19 -5.22 58.84 16.50
N ARG A 20 -4.62 57.67 16.44
CA ARG A 20 -3.88 57.09 17.56
C ARG A 20 -2.55 57.75 17.77
N LEU A 21 -1.84 58.12 16.69
CA LEU A 21 -0.56 58.89 16.75
C LEU A 21 -0.80 60.26 17.36
N ASP A 22 -1.82 60.99 16.91
CA ASP A 22 -2.17 62.33 17.41
C ASP A 22 -2.58 62.32 18.88
N ALA A 23 -3.20 61.26 19.36
CA ALA A 23 -3.62 61.13 20.74
C ALA A 23 -2.44 60.82 21.71
N ARG A 24 -1.32 60.29 21.23
CA ARG A 24 -0.23 59.77 22.07
C ARG A 24 1.13 60.48 21.90
N LEU A 25 1.34 61.18 20.80
CA LEU A 25 2.58 61.85 20.46
C LEU A 25 2.39 63.37 20.45
N ASP A 26 3.47 64.12 20.54
CA ASP A 26 3.45 65.56 20.26
C ASP A 26 3.16 65.82 18.78
N ALA A 27 2.55 66.96 18.46
CA ALA A 27 2.02 67.24 17.12
C ALA A 27 3.06 67.11 16.00
N ALA A 28 4.32 67.59 16.25
CA ALA A 28 5.35 67.53 15.22
C ALA A 28 5.82 66.08 14.96
N LYS A 29 5.91 65.26 16.02
CA LYS A 29 6.26 63.83 15.89
C LYS A 29 5.13 63.00 15.30
N ALA A 30 3.87 63.30 15.67
CA ALA A 30 2.71 62.64 15.10
C ALA A 30 2.60 62.87 13.58
N GLU A 31 2.79 64.13 13.13
CA GLU A 31 2.83 64.46 11.70
C GLU A 31 3.94 63.74 10.95
N ALA A 32 5.14 63.66 11.52
CA ALA A 32 6.29 63.02 10.87
C ALA A 32 6.11 61.50 10.79
N VAL A 33 5.63 60.85 11.88
CA VAL A 33 5.39 59.40 11.90
C VAL A 33 4.19 59.04 11.03
N GLY A 34 3.16 59.89 11.00
CA GLY A 34 2.00 59.70 10.14
C GLY A 34 2.37 59.75 8.67
N ALA A 35 3.13 60.76 8.26
CA ALA A 35 3.60 60.82 6.88
C ALA A 35 4.49 59.63 6.50
N PHE A 36 5.33 59.14 7.41
CA PHE A 36 6.10 57.93 7.21
C PHE A 36 5.17 56.71 7.04
N ALA A 37 4.16 56.53 7.90
CA ALA A 37 3.23 55.43 7.85
C ALA A 37 2.48 55.35 6.52
N ASP A 38 2.02 56.49 5.99
CA ASP A 38 1.34 56.57 4.68
C ASP A 38 2.23 56.04 3.55
N TYR A 39 3.54 56.29 3.58
CA TYR A 39 4.46 55.73 2.58
C TYR A 39 4.80 54.28 2.82
N PHE A 40 5.00 53.91 4.06
CA PHE A 40 5.42 52.57 4.44
C PHE A 40 4.32 51.54 4.13
N TYR A 41 3.08 51.88 4.45
CA TYR A 41 1.94 50.97 4.20
C TYR A 41 1.31 51.14 2.80
N ALA A 42 1.76 52.09 1.97
CA ALA A 42 1.20 52.29 0.64
C ALA A 42 1.25 51.06 -0.25
N THR A 43 2.26 50.23 -0.13
CA THR A 43 2.51 49.04 -0.96
C THR A 43 2.25 47.72 -0.23
N VAL A 44 1.89 47.76 1.04
CA VAL A 44 1.60 46.55 1.84
C VAL A 44 0.27 45.95 1.42
N PRO A 45 0.19 44.61 1.14
CA PRO A 45 -1.09 43.95 0.90
C PRO A 45 -2.07 44.18 2.06
N LEU A 46 -3.34 44.41 1.75
CA LEU A 46 -4.35 44.65 2.78
C LEU A 46 -4.53 43.43 3.68
N ASP A 47 -4.48 42.23 3.13
CA ASP A 47 -4.58 40.95 3.86
C ASP A 47 -3.53 40.82 4.96
N ASP A 48 -2.33 41.43 4.77
CA ASP A 48 -1.25 41.46 5.78
C ASP A 48 -1.54 42.44 6.94
N LEU A 49 -2.53 43.31 6.79
CA LEU A 49 -2.90 44.35 7.75
C LEU A 49 -4.23 44.11 8.47
N GLU A 50 -5.24 43.53 7.81
CA GLU A 50 -6.59 43.35 8.34
C GLU A 50 -6.66 42.47 9.58
N ASP A 51 -5.80 41.45 9.65
CA ASP A 51 -5.76 40.52 10.80
C ASP A 51 -5.02 41.09 12.03
N ARG A 52 -4.45 42.31 11.92
CA ARG A 52 -3.67 42.91 13.00
C ARG A 52 -4.51 43.84 13.87
N ARG A 53 -4.18 43.82 15.16
CA ARG A 53 -4.75 44.79 16.08
C ARG A 53 -4.14 46.17 15.85
N LEU A 54 -4.94 47.23 15.90
CA LEU A 54 -4.46 48.59 15.71
C LEU A 54 -3.30 48.98 16.66
N ASP A 55 -3.32 48.46 17.89
CA ASP A 55 -2.22 48.66 18.85
C ASP A 55 -0.90 48.04 18.41
N ASP A 56 -0.93 46.88 17.75
CA ASP A 56 0.27 46.24 17.21
C ASP A 56 0.78 46.94 15.94
N VAL A 57 -0.14 47.40 15.07
CA VAL A 57 0.24 48.23 13.92
C VAL A 57 0.89 49.53 14.37
N TYR A 58 0.32 50.17 15.37
CA TYR A 58 0.86 51.39 15.99
C TYR A 58 2.27 51.17 16.59
N GLY A 59 2.42 50.06 17.35
CA GLY A 59 3.71 49.69 17.95
C GLY A 59 4.76 49.35 16.91
N ALA A 60 4.39 48.56 15.88
CA ALA A 60 5.26 48.24 14.77
C ALA A 60 5.72 49.48 14.00
N THR A 61 4.81 50.39 13.71
CA THR A 61 5.11 51.66 13.06
C THR A 61 6.13 52.47 13.84
N LEU A 62 5.96 52.61 15.15
CA LEU A 62 6.91 53.33 16.02
C LEU A 62 8.26 52.62 16.14
N SER A 63 8.28 51.28 16.19
CA SER A 63 9.50 50.49 16.21
C SER A 63 10.32 50.70 14.95
N VAL A 64 9.68 50.67 13.80
CA VAL A 64 10.32 50.93 12.50
C VAL A 64 10.78 52.39 12.39
N TRP A 65 9.94 53.34 12.84
CA TRP A 65 10.32 54.74 12.88
C TRP A 65 11.55 54.99 13.77
N HIS A 66 11.65 54.36 14.93
CA HIS A 66 12.84 54.46 15.80
C HIS A 66 14.06 53.83 15.16
N PHE A 67 13.87 52.71 14.43
CA PHE A 67 14.93 52.07 13.69
C PHE A 67 15.52 52.97 12.60
N LEU A 68 14.71 53.80 11.97
CA LEU A 68 15.13 54.77 10.96
C LEU A 68 15.93 55.98 11.51
N GLN A 69 15.84 56.30 12.82
CA GLN A 69 16.33 57.56 13.34
C GLN A 69 17.86 57.75 13.20
N GLN A 70 18.63 56.67 13.34
CA GLN A 70 20.08 56.71 13.22
C GLN A 70 20.53 55.71 12.18
N PHE A 71 21.21 56.13 11.12
CA PHE A 71 21.70 55.25 10.06
C PHE A 71 22.90 55.88 9.36
N ASP A 72 23.98 55.12 9.31
CA ASP A 72 25.17 55.45 8.49
C ASP A 72 25.00 54.79 7.12
N PRO A 73 24.88 55.54 6.03
CA PRO A 73 24.75 54.96 4.69
C PRO A 73 25.94 54.10 4.26
N ALA A 74 27.09 54.20 4.90
CA ALA A 74 28.27 53.40 4.60
C ALA A 74 28.15 51.94 5.06
N GLU A 75 27.30 51.66 6.04
CA GLU A 75 27.13 50.31 6.63
C GLU A 75 25.66 49.85 6.58
N PRO A 76 25.39 48.57 6.33
CA PRO A 76 24.03 48.03 6.43
C PRO A 76 23.55 48.07 7.88
N LYS A 77 22.29 48.41 8.10
CA LYS A 77 21.68 48.33 9.42
C LYS A 77 20.62 47.20 9.42
N VAL A 78 20.83 46.23 10.26
CA VAL A 78 19.91 45.08 10.43
C VAL A 78 19.52 44.93 11.89
N ARG A 79 18.28 44.60 12.15
CA ARG A 79 17.77 44.22 13.46
C ARG A 79 16.87 43.01 13.35
N VAL A 80 17.15 41.97 14.11
CA VAL A 80 16.35 40.77 14.22
C VAL A 80 15.88 40.60 15.66
N PHE A 81 14.57 40.62 15.90
CA PHE A 81 14.04 40.57 17.26
C PHE A 81 12.62 39.97 17.29
N ASN A 82 12.23 39.55 18.48
CA ASN A 82 10.86 39.14 18.75
C ASN A 82 10.11 40.33 19.41
N PRO A 83 9.09 40.88 18.75
CA PRO A 83 8.25 41.90 19.42
C PRO A 83 7.59 41.30 20.67
N ASP A 84 7.77 42.01 21.79
CA ASP A 84 7.22 41.67 23.10
C ASP A 84 6.58 42.88 23.73
N PHE A 85 5.42 42.68 24.37
CA PHE A 85 4.64 43.82 24.91
C PHE A 85 5.34 44.55 26.05
N GLU A 86 6.09 43.84 26.87
CA GLU A 86 6.82 44.45 28.01
C GLU A 86 8.00 45.30 27.57
N GLU A 87 8.74 44.82 26.56
CA GLU A 87 9.95 45.49 26.05
C GLU A 87 9.63 46.51 24.95
N HIS A 88 8.73 46.20 24.06
CA HIS A 88 8.48 46.94 22.82
C HIS A 88 7.14 47.67 22.78
N GLY A 89 6.23 47.40 23.72
CA GLY A 89 4.88 47.95 23.75
C GLY A 89 3.91 47.41 22.71
N TRP A 90 4.28 46.34 21.98
CA TRP A 90 3.50 45.61 21.00
C TRP A 90 4.02 44.17 20.84
N GLN A 91 3.26 43.31 20.18
CA GLN A 91 3.66 41.92 20.03
C GLN A 91 3.33 41.38 18.63
N SER A 92 4.06 40.37 18.24
CA SER A 92 3.81 39.57 17.05
C SER A 92 4.01 38.08 17.36
N ALA A 93 3.27 37.21 16.65
CA ALA A 93 3.50 35.77 16.68
C ALA A 93 4.81 35.37 16.00
N HIS A 94 5.44 36.29 15.24
CA HIS A 94 6.56 36.06 14.36
C HIS A 94 7.82 36.78 14.86
N THR A 95 8.99 36.33 14.37
CA THR A 95 10.25 37.08 14.49
C THR A 95 10.28 38.20 13.44
N PHE A 96 10.67 39.38 13.86
CA PHE A 96 10.71 40.60 13.05
C PHE A 96 12.13 40.91 12.58
N VAL A 97 12.30 41.03 11.28
CA VAL A 97 13.57 41.42 10.64
C VAL A 97 13.40 42.77 9.99
N ALA A 98 14.17 43.76 10.44
CA ALA A 98 14.22 45.10 9.87
C ALA A 98 15.58 45.34 9.23
N VAL A 99 15.60 45.79 7.99
CA VAL A 99 16.81 46.14 7.23
C VAL A 99 16.69 47.58 6.70
N LEU A 100 17.74 48.36 6.88
CA LEU A 100 17.87 49.69 6.31
C LEU A 100 19.19 49.75 5.56
N HIS A 101 19.14 50.13 4.32
CA HIS A 101 20.28 50.20 3.42
C HIS A 101 20.13 51.36 2.43
N GLU A 102 21.23 51.88 1.87
CA GLU A 102 21.17 52.71 0.69
C GLU A 102 20.43 52.02 -0.43
N ASP A 103 19.54 52.69 -1.13
CA ASP A 103 18.71 52.05 -2.17
C ASP A 103 19.56 51.58 -3.35
N MET A 104 19.52 50.28 -3.62
CA MET A 104 20.23 49.66 -4.74
C MET A 104 19.53 48.36 -5.18
N PRO A 105 19.84 47.87 -6.38
CA PRO A 105 19.31 46.58 -6.87
C PRO A 105 19.65 45.42 -5.94
N PHE A 106 18.80 44.34 -5.97
CA PHE A 106 18.99 43.02 -5.37
C PHE A 106 18.85 42.93 -3.85
N LEU A 107 18.59 44.00 -3.10
CA LEU A 107 18.48 43.97 -1.63
C LEU A 107 17.40 43.01 -1.15
N VAL A 108 16.16 43.19 -1.62
CA VAL A 108 14.99 42.37 -1.19
C VAL A 108 15.19 40.90 -1.51
N ASP A 109 15.61 40.62 -2.76
CA ASP A 109 15.85 39.26 -3.20
C ASP A 109 16.92 38.55 -2.38
N SER A 110 18.05 39.26 -2.13
CA SER A 110 19.19 38.70 -1.41
C SER A 110 18.87 38.43 0.06
N VAL A 111 18.13 39.31 0.73
CA VAL A 111 17.62 39.08 2.08
C VAL A 111 16.68 37.85 2.12
N ARG A 112 15.75 37.76 1.20
CA ARG A 112 14.82 36.60 1.10
C ARG A 112 15.56 35.31 0.84
N ILE A 113 16.58 35.30 -0.01
CA ILE A 113 17.43 34.14 -0.31
C ILE A 113 18.10 33.65 0.96
N GLU A 114 18.67 34.52 1.76
CA GLU A 114 19.37 34.16 3.00
C GLU A 114 18.39 33.53 4.03
N LEU A 115 17.20 34.10 4.19
CA LEU A 115 16.18 33.57 5.07
C LEU A 115 15.70 32.17 4.60
N ASN A 116 15.42 32.02 3.31
CA ASN A 116 15.01 30.75 2.72
C ASN A 116 16.11 29.67 2.82
N ARG A 117 17.37 30.05 2.66
CA ARG A 117 18.53 29.15 2.82
C ARG A 117 18.61 28.55 4.22
N ARG A 118 18.14 29.27 5.22
CA ARG A 118 18.02 28.82 6.61
C ARG A 118 16.76 27.98 6.86
N GLY A 119 15.93 27.72 5.84
CA GLY A 119 14.68 26.98 5.96
C GLY A 119 13.55 27.73 6.64
N LEU A 120 13.63 29.06 6.73
CA LEU A 120 12.66 29.93 7.41
C LEU A 120 11.52 30.28 6.47
N THR A 121 10.29 30.21 6.96
CA THR A 121 9.10 30.65 6.23
C THR A 121 8.97 32.15 6.36
N VAL A 122 8.82 32.84 5.24
CA VAL A 122 8.49 34.26 5.20
C VAL A 122 6.97 34.41 5.20
N HIS A 123 6.42 35.02 6.27
CA HIS A 123 4.99 35.26 6.43
C HIS A 123 4.52 36.56 5.84
N ALA A 124 5.35 37.63 5.99
CA ALA A 124 5.07 38.93 5.40
C ALA A 124 6.39 39.63 5.01
N ILE A 125 6.33 40.40 3.92
CA ILE A 125 7.45 41.22 3.47
C ILE A 125 6.94 42.60 3.06
N HIS A 126 7.51 43.63 3.70
CA HIS A 126 7.19 45.04 3.42
C HIS A 126 8.45 45.73 2.94
N ASN A 127 8.41 46.31 1.80
CA ASN A 127 9.53 47.05 1.21
C ASN A 127 9.12 48.46 0.83
N ALA A 128 9.86 49.47 1.27
CA ALA A 128 9.66 50.85 0.92
C ALA A 128 10.96 51.56 0.59
N VAL A 129 11.02 52.29 -0.51
CA VAL A 129 12.10 53.19 -0.85
C VAL A 129 11.73 54.59 -0.35
N LEU A 130 12.54 55.13 0.51
CA LEU A 130 12.32 56.41 1.19
C LEU A 130 13.28 57.45 0.63
N ALA A 131 12.84 58.68 0.45
CA ALA A 131 13.70 59.81 0.24
C ALA A 131 13.98 60.47 1.60
N THR A 132 15.24 60.44 2.03
CA THR A 132 15.64 60.84 3.37
C THR A 132 16.63 62.02 3.36
N GLU A 133 16.48 62.92 4.33
CA GLU A 133 17.48 63.94 4.63
C GLU A 133 18.05 63.63 6.00
N ARG A 134 19.41 63.54 6.08
CA ARG A 134 20.09 63.26 7.33
C ARG A 134 21.08 64.39 7.69
N GLY A 135 21.19 64.61 8.98
CA GLY A 135 22.23 65.55 9.50
C GLY A 135 23.63 64.94 9.37
N ARG A 136 24.68 65.78 9.66
CA ARG A 136 26.07 65.29 9.68
C ARG A 136 26.36 64.22 10.73
N ASP A 137 25.44 64.07 11.69
CA ASP A 137 25.43 63.04 12.73
C ASP A 137 24.71 61.78 12.33
N HIS A 138 24.32 61.60 11.02
CA HIS A 138 23.56 60.52 10.48
C HIS A 138 22.12 60.38 11.05
N ARG A 139 21.63 61.41 11.80
CA ARG A 139 20.26 61.41 12.29
C ARG A 139 19.29 61.84 11.20
N LEU A 140 18.12 61.16 11.20
CA LEU A 140 17.03 61.47 10.32
C LEU A 140 16.45 62.87 10.61
N ALA A 141 16.51 63.76 9.65
CA ALA A 141 15.90 65.08 9.72
C ALA A 141 14.50 65.07 9.04
N ARG A 142 14.33 64.40 7.90
CA ARG A 142 13.09 64.38 7.16
C ARG A 142 12.96 63.10 6.32
N VAL A 143 11.76 62.61 6.18
CA VAL A 143 11.37 61.52 5.23
C VAL A 143 10.30 62.05 4.30
N THR A 144 10.45 61.78 3.01
CA THR A 144 9.49 62.14 1.98
C THR A 144 9.33 61.00 0.95
N SER A 145 8.30 61.10 0.15
CA SER A 145 8.17 60.21 -1.00
C SER A 145 9.25 60.50 -2.05
N PRO A 146 9.86 59.48 -2.66
CA PRO A 146 10.78 59.67 -3.79
C PRO A 146 10.20 60.40 -4.98
N LYS A 147 8.84 60.42 -5.10
CA LYS A 147 8.09 61.12 -6.15
C LYS A 147 7.86 62.63 -5.86
N ALA A 148 8.02 63.06 -4.63
CA ALA A 148 7.64 64.40 -4.18
C ALA A 148 8.82 65.39 -4.10
N SER A 149 10.05 64.96 -4.33
CA SER A 149 11.27 65.78 -4.09
C SER A 149 11.97 66.09 -5.41
N ASP A 150 12.06 67.36 -5.80
CA ASP A 150 12.92 67.89 -6.87
C ASP A 150 14.39 68.08 -6.38
N ALA A 151 14.71 67.78 -5.09
CA ALA A 151 16.05 67.89 -4.52
C ALA A 151 16.78 66.55 -4.55
N PRO A 152 18.11 66.48 -4.62
CA PRO A 152 18.90 65.26 -4.47
C PRO A 152 18.86 64.76 -3.03
N ALA A 153 17.74 64.19 -2.63
CA ALA A 153 17.59 63.47 -1.38
C ALA A 153 18.21 62.09 -1.52
N ALA A 154 18.89 61.60 -0.48
CA ALA A 154 19.39 60.22 -0.45
C ALA A 154 18.21 59.29 -0.49
N ARG A 155 18.36 58.22 -1.25
CA ARG A 155 17.38 57.13 -1.31
C ARG A 155 17.82 55.99 -0.40
N GLU A 156 16.92 55.57 0.47
CA GLU A 156 17.14 54.50 1.41
C GLU A 156 16.07 53.45 1.24
N SER A 157 16.46 52.20 1.19
CA SER A 157 15.55 51.02 1.13
C SER A 157 15.34 50.50 2.54
N LEU A 158 14.07 50.47 2.97
CA LEU A 158 13.61 49.93 4.22
C LEU A 158 12.87 48.62 3.90
N ILE A 159 13.37 47.50 4.43
CA ILE A 159 12.78 46.16 4.28
C ILE A 159 12.38 45.63 5.65
N VAL A 160 11.14 45.23 5.81
CA VAL A 160 10.63 44.62 7.04
C VAL A 160 10.03 43.26 6.68
N ILE A 161 10.48 42.21 7.36
CA ILE A 161 10.05 40.83 7.08
C ILE A 161 9.62 40.18 8.39
N GLU A 162 8.56 39.41 8.32
CA GLU A 162 8.11 38.53 9.40
C GLU A 162 8.36 37.07 9.00
N ILE A 163 9.05 36.35 9.87
CA ILE A 163 9.47 34.95 9.67
C ILE A 163 9.02 34.08 10.84
N ASP A 164 9.15 32.79 10.69
CA ASP A 164 8.92 31.84 11.78
C ASP A 164 9.58 32.30 13.08
N ARG A 165 8.87 32.18 14.20
CA ARG A 165 9.35 32.66 15.49
C ARG A 165 10.48 31.79 16.02
N HIS A 166 11.63 32.42 16.26
CA HIS A 166 12.78 31.85 16.94
C HIS A 166 13.02 32.52 18.29
N SER A 167 13.10 31.72 19.36
CA SER A 167 13.23 32.27 20.74
C SER A 167 14.66 32.28 21.25
N ASP A 168 15.60 31.64 20.54
CA ASP A 168 17.01 31.58 20.93
C ASP A 168 17.73 32.85 20.50
N PRO A 169 18.29 33.63 21.46
CA PRO A 169 19.01 34.87 21.15
C PRO A 169 20.26 34.66 20.30
N GLU A 170 20.94 33.52 20.41
CA GLU A 170 22.13 33.22 19.61
C GLU A 170 21.75 33.04 18.14
N VAL A 171 20.65 32.31 17.86
CA VAL A 171 20.11 32.14 16.49
C VAL A 171 19.70 33.49 15.89
N LEU A 172 19.04 34.36 16.66
CA LEU A 172 18.68 35.71 16.20
C LEU A 172 19.89 36.56 15.86
N GLN A 173 20.95 36.49 16.67
CA GLN A 173 22.21 37.20 16.43
C GLN A 173 22.98 36.68 15.21
N GLU A 174 23.07 35.35 15.05
CA GLU A 174 23.65 34.72 13.85
C GLU A 174 22.88 35.09 12.57
N MET A 175 21.56 35.16 12.66
CA MET A 175 20.72 35.57 11.55
C MET A 175 20.98 37.03 11.17
N GLN A 176 21.06 37.93 12.16
CA GLN A 176 21.37 39.32 11.94
C GLN A 176 22.73 39.49 11.26
N GLN A 177 23.78 38.84 11.78
CA GLN A 177 25.12 38.89 11.22
C GLN A 177 25.16 38.37 9.79
N SER A 178 24.47 37.25 9.50
CA SER A 178 24.44 36.68 8.16
C SER A 178 23.72 37.61 7.16
N LEU A 179 22.67 38.29 7.58
CA LEU A 179 22.00 39.30 6.76
C LEU A 179 22.90 40.53 6.50
N GLU A 180 23.65 41.00 7.51
CA GLU A 180 24.64 42.08 7.34
C GLU A 180 25.69 41.69 6.31
N GLU A 181 26.23 40.46 6.37
CA GLU A 181 27.18 39.92 5.38
C GLU A 181 26.61 39.92 3.96
N VAL A 182 25.37 39.46 3.80
CA VAL A 182 24.70 39.42 2.48
C VAL A 182 24.55 40.83 1.91
N LEU A 183 24.21 41.81 2.75
CA LEU A 183 24.05 43.19 2.31
C LEU A 183 25.39 43.80 1.90
N VAL A 184 26.51 43.43 2.55
CA VAL A 184 27.86 43.78 2.11
C VAL A 184 28.18 43.14 0.76
N ASP A 185 27.83 41.84 0.54
CA ASP A 185 28.01 41.16 -0.75
C ASP A 185 27.23 41.92 -1.87
N VAL A 186 25.98 42.32 -1.60
CA VAL A 186 25.15 43.08 -2.55
C VAL A 186 25.80 44.42 -2.88
N ARG A 187 26.18 45.22 -1.84
CA ARG A 187 26.78 46.51 -2.04
C ARG A 187 28.05 46.41 -2.88
N THR A 188 28.92 45.46 -2.55
CA THR A 188 30.21 45.30 -3.21
C THR A 188 30.03 44.94 -4.69
N ALA A 189 29.07 44.04 -4.99
CA ALA A 189 28.73 43.67 -6.38
C ALA A 189 28.15 44.87 -7.16
N VAL A 190 27.24 45.64 -6.56
CA VAL A 190 26.56 46.76 -7.23
C VAL A 190 27.51 47.95 -7.46
N VAL A 191 28.35 48.30 -6.48
CA VAL A 191 29.31 49.41 -6.59
C VAL A 191 30.33 49.14 -7.69
N ASP A 192 30.83 47.91 -7.79
CA ASP A 192 31.82 47.53 -8.79
C ASP A 192 31.21 47.07 -10.11
N PHE A 193 29.89 47.22 -10.33
CA PHE A 193 29.22 46.74 -11.54
C PHE A 193 29.77 47.38 -12.83
N GLU A 194 29.86 48.72 -12.90
CA GLU A 194 30.43 49.44 -14.05
C GLU A 194 31.94 49.19 -14.21
N PRO A 195 32.77 49.17 -13.16
CA PRO A 195 34.14 48.69 -13.26
C PRO A 195 34.27 47.28 -13.86
N MET A 196 33.42 46.34 -13.47
CA MET A 196 33.43 44.98 -14.06
C MET A 196 33.03 44.96 -15.54
N ARG A 197 32.03 45.74 -15.93
CA ARG A 197 31.69 45.95 -17.37
C ARG A 197 32.89 46.49 -18.18
N ALA A 198 33.62 47.48 -17.64
CA ALA A 198 34.80 47.99 -18.30
C ALA A 198 35.89 46.93 -18.49
N LYS A 199 35.96 45.92 -17.58
CA LYS A 199 36.87 44.77 -17.77
C LYS A 199 36.44 43.84 -18.89
N VAL A 200 35.14 43.71 -19.21
CA VAL A 200 34.66 42.99 -20.40
C VAL A 200 35.00 43.77 -21.66
N GLU A 201 34.89 45.07 -21.64
CA GLU A 201 35.31 45.95 -22.75
C GLU A 201 36.82 45.85 -23.03
N GLU A 202 37.64 45.80 -21.97
CA GLU A 202 39.09 45.58 -22.07
C GLU A 202 39.38 44.24 -22.72
N ALA A 203 38.75 43.12 -22.25
CA ALA A 203 38.92 41.81 -22.83
C ALA A 203 38.42 41.73 -24.30
N LEU A 204 37.36 42.46 -24.61
CA LEU A 204 36.85 42.56 -25.99
C LEU A 204 37.83 43.29 -26.90
N GLU A 205 38.47 44.36 -26.46
CA GLU A 205 39.51 45.08 -27.22
C GLU A 205 40.74 44.19 -27.42
N GLU A 206 41.17 43.44 -26.41
CA GLU A 206 42.27 42.46 -26.53
C GLU A 206 41.97 41.39 -27.59
N LEU A 207 40.77 40.81 -27.57
CA LEU A 207 40.36 39.84 -28.58
C LEU A 207 40.27 40.44 -30.00
N ARG A 208 39.80 41.68 -30.12
CA ARG A 208 39.74 42.35 -31.43
C ARG A 208 41.11 42.71 -31.97
N ALA A 209 42.12 42.91 -31.13
CA ALA A 209 43.47 43.24 -31.53
C ALA A 209 44.23 42.11 -32.25
N GLY A 210 43.83 40.85 -32.01
CA GLY A 210 44.43 39.68 -32.66
C GLY A 210 43.69 38.35 -32.45
N CYS A 211 43.76 37.47 -33.41
CA CYS A 211 43.26 36.08 -33.28
C CYS A 211 44.45 35.18 -32.92
N PRO A 212 44.39 34.38 -31.84
CA PRO A 212 45.44 33.43 -31.52
C PRO A 212 45.68 32.44 -32.68
N PRO A 213 46.94 32.18 -33.05
CA PRO A 213 47.26 31.37 -34.22
C PRO A 213 46.70 29.93 -34.21
N GLN A 214 46.36 29.45 -33.02
CA GLN A 214 45.83 28.09 -32.80
C GLN A 214 44.30 28.07 -32.72
N SER A 215 43.63 29.22 -32.77
CA SER A 215 42.16 29.30 -32.66
C SER A 215 41.50 29.25 -34.03
N ASP A 216 40.37 28.58 -34.14
CA ASP A 216 39.49 28.66 -35.30
C ASP A 216 38.98 30.12 -35.43
N PRO A 217 39.11 30.74 -36.62
CA PRO A 217 38.61 32.11 -36.86
C PRO A 217 37.15 32.29 -36.55
N ASP A 218 36.33 31.27 -36.77
CA ASP A 218 34.90 31.32 -36.45
C ASP A 218 34.65 31.26 -34.93
N ASP A 219 35.45 30.49 -34.17
CA ASP A 219 35.36 30.46 -32.70
C ASP A 219 35.77 31.80 -32.09
N HIS A 220 36.79 32.44 -32.64
CA HIS A 220 37.24 33.77 -32.28
C HIS A 220 36.17 34.84 -32.57
N ALA A 221 35.51 34.81 -33.70
CA ALA A 221 34.39 35.69 -34.05
C ALA A 221 33.18 35.49 -33.10
N GLU A 222 32.90 34.25 -32.73
CA GLU A 222 31.84 33.95 -31.78
C GLU A 222 32.20 34.40 -30.34
N ALA A 223 33.45 34.33 -29.92
CA ALA A 223 33.92 34.84 -28.65
C ALA A 223 33.74 36.37 -28.55
N ILE A 224 34.09 37.09 -29.62
CA ILE A 224 33.86 38.54 -29.73
C ILE A 224 32.36 38.84 -29.63
N SER A 225 31.53 38.14 -30.41
CA SER A 225 30.07 38.31 -30.36
C SER A 225 29.50 38.00 -28.98
N PHE A 226 30.06 37.02 -28.26
CA PHE A 226 29.63 36.66 -26.91
C PHE A 226 29.92 37.75 -25.89
N LEU A 227 31.10 38.39 -25.94
CA LEU A 227 31.44 39.51 -25.03
C LEU A 227 30.56 40.72 -25.31
N GLU A 228 30.32 41.05 -26.58
CA GLU A 228 29.36 42.10 -26.96
C GLU A 228 27.97 41.79 -26.42
N TRP A 229 27.53 40.54 -26.52
CA TRP A 229 26.25 40.08 -26.00
C TRP A 229 26.18 40.12 -24.48
N MET A 230 27.25 39.80 -23.75
CA MET A 230 27.32 39.96 -22.28
C MET A 230 27.09 41.43 -21.86
N LEU A 231 27.61 42.38 -22.57
CA LEU A 231 27.44 43.81 -22.31
C LEU A 231 26.02 44.34 -22.55
N HIS A 232 25.16 43.59 -23.26
CA HIS A 232 23.77 43.95 -23.53
C HIS A 232 22.81 43.35 -22.52
N ASP A 233 23.10 43.52 -21.23
CA ASP A 233 22.26 43.11 -20.08
C ASP A 233 21.90 41.60 -20.02
N ASN A 234 22.75 40.75 -20.63
CA ASN A 234 22.57 39.29 -20.62
C ASN A 234 23.30 38.59 -19.47
N PHE A 235 24.15 39.32 -18.73
CA PHE A 235 24.91 38.80 -17.61
C PHE A 235 24.96 39.79 -16.45
N THR A 236 24.63 39.33 -15.28
CA THR A 236 24.71 40.12 -14.02
C THR A 236 26.03 39.78 -13.35
N PHE A 237 26.96 40.75 -13.38
CA PHE A 237 28.30 40.63 -12.82
C PHE A 237 28.23 40.64 -11.30
N LEU A 238 28.93 39.70 -10.66
CA LEU A 238 29.07 39.63 -9.20
C LEU A 238 30.51 39.77 -8.75
N GLY A 239 31.50 39.35 -9.57
CA GLY A 239 32.92 39.43 -9.27
C GLY A 239 33.78 39.34 -10.51
N TYR A 240 35.00 39.88 -10.39
CA TYR A 240 36.03 39.82 -11.41
C TYR A 240 37.40 39.70 -10.78
N ASP A 241 38.26 38.84 -11.35
CA ASP A 241 39.68 38.69 -11.03
C ASP A 241 40.50 38.60 -12.33
N LEU A 242 41.74 39.07 -12.27
CA LEU A 242 42.73 38.88 -13.31
C LEU A 242 43.76 37.85 -12.88
N TYR A 243 44.12 36.95 -13.79
CA TYR A 243 45.16 35.95 -13.56
C TYR A 243 46.23 36.07 -14.62
N GLU A 244 47.48 35.86 -14.24
CA GLU A 244 48.63 35.80 -15.12
C GLU A 244 49.30 34.45 -15.06
N VAL A 245 49.85 34.03 -16.26
CA VAL A 245 50.56 32.77 -16.39
C VAL A 245 51.92 32.85 -15.75
N ARG A 246 52.16 31.97 -14.77
CA ARG A 246 53.49 31.78 -14.20
C ARG A 246 54.30 30.82 -15.04
N THR A 247 55.46 31.31 -15.49
CA THR A 247 56.37 30.53 -16.35
C THR A 247 57.58 30.12 -15.53
N HIS A 248 57.93 28.82 -15.49
CA HIS A 248 59.19 28.34 -14.93
C HIS A 248 59.99 27.59 -15.99
N LYS A 249 61.24 27.95 -16.19
CA LYS A 249 62.13 27.34 -17.21
C LYS A 249 61.51 27.30 -18.62
N GLY A 250 60.72 28.31 -18.97
CA GLY A 250 60.12 28.44 -20.33
C GLY A 250 58.85 27.58 -20.53
N LYS A 251 58.34 26.90 -19.51
CA LYS A 251 57.08 26.18 -19.51
C LYS A 251 56.02 26.86 -18.63
N GLN A 252 54.78 26.91 -19.05
CA GLN A 252 53.65 27.45 -18.28
C GLN A 252 53.29 26.49 -17.17
N GLU A 253 53.28 26.91 -15.90
CA GLU A 253 53.10 26.04 -14.73
C GLU A 253 51.80 26.28 -14.00
N SER A 254 51.36 27.53 -13.91
CA SER A 254 50.12 27.87 -13.15
C SER A 254 49.58 29.23 -13.59
N LEU A 255 48.36 29.49 -13.20
CA LEU A 255 47.74 30.81 -13.26
C LEU A 255 47.76 31.41 -11.86
N ASP A 256 48.50 32.49 -11.68
CA ASP A 256 48.56 33.21 -10.41
C ASP A 256 47.65 34.45 -10.43
N LYS A 257 46.86 34.64 -9.40
CA LYS A 257 45.99 35.80 -9.22
C LYS A 257 46.80 37.12 -9.12
N VAL A 258 46.42 38.11 -9.89
CA VAL A 258 47.03 39.45 -9.83
C VAL A 258 46.42 40.19 -8.66
N LYS A 259 47.21 40.48 -7.64
CA LYS A 259 46.79 41.20 -6.46
C LYS A 259 46.31 42.62 -6.78
N GLY A 260 45.12 42.97 -6.28
CA GLY A 260 44.54 44.31 -6.48
C GLY A 260 43.70 44.40 -7.78
N SER A 261 43.51 43.31 -8.50
CA SER A 261 42.60 43.21 -9.65
C SER A 261 41.17 42.93 -9.25
N GLU A 262 40.95 42.52 -7.99
CA GLU A 262 39.67 42.08 -7.48
C GLU A 262 38.59 43.14 -7.57
N LEU A 263 37.44 42.80 -8.17
CA LEU A 263 36.23 43.62 -8.17
C LEU A 263 35.05 42.80 -7.70
N GLY A 264 34.00 43.46 -7.22
CA GLY A 264 32.80 42.84 -6.71
C GLY A 264 33.08 41.92 -5.52
N VAL A 265 32.37 40.83 -5.39
CA VAL A 265 32.45 39.90 -4.24
C VAL A 265 33.85 39.30 -4.03
N PHE A 266 34.75 39.36 -5.00
CA PHE A 266 36.10 38.86 -4.85
C PHE A 266 36.96 39.76 -3.97
N ARG A 267 36.58 41.05 -3.77
CA ARG A 267 37.23 41.95 -2.79
C ARG A 267 37.09 41.45 -1.36
N LEU A 268 36.07 40.64 -1.07
CA LEU A 268 35.76 40.20 0.29
C LEU A 268 36.62 39.03 0.76
N ASP A 269 37.46 38.49 -0.10
CA ASP A 269 38.44 37.41 0.17
C ASP A 269 37.84 36.20 0.92
N GLN A 270 36.56 35.86 0.66
CA GLN A 270 35.86 34.79 1.31
C GLN A 270 36.19 33.42 0.66
N PRO A 271 36.34 32.31 1.46
CA PRO A 271 36.68 30.97 0.94
C PRO A 271 35.75 30.49 -0.17
N ARG A 272 34.47 30.84 -0.10
CA ARG A 272 33.43 30.44 -1.09
C ARG A 272 33.64 31.00 -2.50
N TYR A 273 34.52 32.03 -2.64
CA TYR A 273 34.82 32.64 -3.95
C TYR A 273 36.24 32.28 -4.45
N ARG A 274 36.95 31.39 -3.74
CA ARG A 274 38.28 30.89 -4.12
C ARG A 274 38.17 29.50 -4.75
N GLU A 275 37.63 29.39 -5.95
CA GLU A 275 37.47 28.09 -6.61
C GLU A 275 38.45 27.91 -7.78
N ARG A 276 38.93 26.68 -7.99
CA ARG A 276 39.61 26.29 -9.23
C ARG A 276 38.57 26.11 -10.32
N ILE A 277 38.81 26.74 -11.47
CA ILE A 277 37.87 26.70 -12.60
C ILE A 277 38.41 25.93 -13.79
N ARG A 278 39.72 25.81 -13.91
CA ARG A 278 40.38 25.09 -15.00
C ARG A 278 40.85 23.72 -14.61
N THR A 279 40.66 22.80 -15.50
CA THR A 279 41.30 21.47 -15.47
C THR A 279 42.74 21.65 -15.94
N GLU A 280 43.69 21.27 -15.13
CA GLU A 280 45.04 21.00 -15.53
C GLU A 280 45.00 19.64 -16.22
N GLN A 281 45.02 19.63 -17.58
CA GLN A 281 44.97 18.34 -18.32
C GLN A 281 46.39 17.83 -18.55
N GLY A 282 46.57 16.55 -18.12
CA GLY A 282 47.72 15.72 -18.48
C GLY A 282 48.97 15.96 -17.63
N LEU A 283 49.39 14.89 -16.95
CA LEU A 283 50.74 14.75 -16.50
C LEU A 283 51.62 14.55 -17.74
N GLU A 284 52.53 15.48 -18.09
CA GLU A 284 53.66 15.12 -18.92
C GLU A 284 54.51 14.06 -18.21
N ASP A 285 55.34 13.32 -18.94
CA ASP A 285 56.21 12.25 -18.40
C ASP A 285 57.08 12.68 -17.17
N ASP A 286 57.14 13.99 -16.89
CA ASP A 286 57.84 14.58 -15.74
C ASP A 286 56.91 15.03 -14.60
N GLY A 287 55.62 14.71 -14.62
CA GLY A 287 54.67 14.95 -13.57
C GLY A 287 54.11 16.38 -13.48
N ARG A 288 54.15 17.16 -14.54
CA ARG A 288 53.66 18.53 -14.56
C ARG A 288 52.37 18.68 -15.36
N TYR A 289 51.54 19.64 -14.92
CA TYR A 289 50.29 20.00 -15.59
C TYR A 289 50.50 20.97 -16.70
N VAL A 290 49.85 20.82 -17.83
CA VAL A 290 49.86 21.72 -18.98
C VAL A 290 48.52 22.45 -19.05
N LEU A 291 48.57 23.77 -19.11
CA LEU A 291 47.39 24.60 -19.36
C LEU A 291 46.96 24.45 -20.82
N VAL A 292 45.73 23.95 -21.06
CA VAL A 292 45.16 23.91 -22.41
C VAL A 292 44.52 25.26 -22.72
N PRO A 293 44.98 25.98 -23.74
CA PRO A 293 44.40 27.28 -24.10
C PRO A 293 42.97 27.06 -24.65
N GLU A 294 42.01 27.81 -24.10
CA GLU A 294 40.64 27.90 -24.61
C GLU A 294 40.23 29.38 -24.62
N LEU A 295 39.71 29.89 -25.75
CA LEU A 295 39.30 31.31 -25.82
C LEU A 295 38.29 31.68 -24.72
N LEU A 296 37.31 30.82 -24.48
CA LEU A 296 36.29 30.98 -23.48
C LEU A 296 36.07 29.68 -22.74
N THR A 297 36.08 29.72 -21.42
CA THR A 297 35.75 28.58 -20.56
C THR A 297 34.55 28.94 -19.69
N PHE A 298 33.57 28.02 -19.65
CA PHE A 298 32.38 28.15 -18.83
C PHE A 298 32.36 27.09 -17.73
N SER A 299 32.03 27.50 -16.52
CA SER A 299 31.92 26.60 -15.39
C SER A 299 30.92 27.13 -14.35
N LYS A 300 30.45 26.32 -13.41
CA LYS A 300 29.59 26.75 -12.29
C LYS A 300 30.38 26.86 -11.01
N SER A 301 30.01 27.82 -10.14
CA SER A 301 30.49 27.84 -8.77
C SER A 301 30.01 26.62 -7.98
N ALA A 302 30.81 26.22 -7.00
CA ALA A 302 30.37 25.20 -6.03
C ALA A 302 29.42 25.76 -4.96
N HIS A 303 29.22 27.04 -4.88
CA HIS A 303 28.39 27.70 -3.90
C HIS A 303 27.26 28.51 -4.54
N HIS A 304 26.07 28.47 -3.91
CA HIS A 304 24.95 29.29 -4.35
C HIS A 304 25.27 30.78 -4.22
N ALA A 305 24.79 31.57 -5.18
CA ALA A 305 24.80 33.00 -5.06
C ALA A 305 23.95 33.46 -3.85
N ARG A 306 24.47 34.43 -3.10
CA ARG A 306 23.70 35.11 -2.05
C ARG A 306 23.08 36.40 -2.56
N VAL A 307 23.47 36.85 -3.76
CA VAL A 307 23.03 38.09 -4.40
C VAL A 307 22.10 37.74 -5.56
N HIS A 308 20.97 38.40 -5.64
CA HIS A 308 19.98 38.38 -6.75
C HIS A 308 19.16 37.08 -6.89
N ARG A 309 19.73 35.91 -7.11
CA ARG A 309 19.00 34.64 -7.30
C ARG A 309 19.69 33.46 -6.60
N PRO A 310 18.93 32.51 -5.99
CA PRO A 310 19.48 31.37 -5.27
C PRO A 310 19.94 30.26 -6.23
N THR A 311 20.82 30.56 -7.16
CA THR A 311 21.38 29.61 -8.11
C THR A 311 22.89 29.61 -8.06
N TYR A 312 23.54 28.63 -8.64
CA TYR A 312 24.98 28.59 -8.72
C TYR A 312 25.48 29.59 -9.77
N PRO A 313 26.31 30.55 -9.40
CA PRO A 313 26.89 31.52 -10.33
C PRO A 313 27.72 30.84 -11.40
N ASP A 314 27.78 31.47 -12.57
CA ASP A 314 28.62 31.06 -13.66
C ASP A 314 29.97 31.75 -13.59
N TYR A 315 31.02 30.95 -13.75
CA TYR A 315 32.35 31.46 -14.07
C TYR A 315 32.54 31.50 -15.57
N ILE A 316 33.01 32.62 -16.06
CA ILE A 316 33.40 32.82 -17.46
C ILE A 316 34.84 33.27 -17.45
N SER A 317 35.74 32.45 -17.99
CA SER A 317 37.14 32.79 -18.21
C SER A 317 37.42 33.12 -19.65
N ILE A 318 38.16 34.18 -19.90
CA ILE A 318 38.55 34.67 -21.20
C ILE A 318 40.08 34.68 -21.25
N ASP A 319 40.68 33.87 -22.10
CA ASP A 319 42.11 33.74 -22.22
C ASP A 319 42.73 34.99 -22.87
N ARG A 320 43.88 35.42 -22.32
CA ARG A 320 44.69 36.53 -22.79
C ARG A 320 45.92 36.00 -23.51
N TYR A 321 46.23 36.57 -24.67
CA TYR A 321 47.35 36.15 -25.50
C TYR A 321 48.27 37.32 -25.78
N ASP A 322 49.57 37.04 -25.87
CA ASP A 322 50.57 38.04 -26.38
C ASP A 322 50.52 38.15 -27.92
N ALA A 323 51.33 39.05 -28.49
CA ALA A 323 51.43 39.27 -29.93
C ALA A 323 51.94 38.07 -30.68
N GLU A 324 52.64 37.16 -30.01
CA GLU A 324 53.17 35.90 -30.54
C GLU A 324 52.18 34.73 -30.43
N GLY A 325 51.02 34.95 -29.75
CA GLY A 325 49.95 33.95 -29.62
C GLY A 325 50.14 32.98 -28.43
N ASN A 326 50.99 33.32 -27.46
CA ASN A 326 51.17 32.55 -26.25
C ASN A 326 50.17 33.01 -25.20
N LEU A 327 49.64 32.04 -24.41
CA LEU A 327 48.74 32.34 -23.28
C LEU A 327 49.52 33.07 -22.19
N VAL A 328 49.12 34.30 -21.87
CA VAL A 328 49.73 35.14 -20.84
C VAL A 328 48.87 35.33 -19.58
N GLY A 329 47.61 35.00 -19.63
CA GLY A 329 46.73 35.12 -18.49
C GLY A 329 45.24 34.86 -18.83
N GLU A 330 44.39 35.21 -17.92
CA GLU A 330 42.93 35.15 -18.17
C GLU A 330 42.19 36.26 -17.39
N HIS A 331 41.14 36.77 -18.00
CA HIS A 331 40.09 37.51 -17.30
C HIS A 331 39.09 36.51 -16.75
N ARG A 332 38.72 36.58 -15.47
CA ARG A 332 37.77 35.69 -14.85
C ARG A 332 36.59 36.46 -14.28
N PHE A 333 35.40 36.19 -14.77
CA PHE A 333 34.17 36.81 -14.36
C PHE A 333 33.32 35.76 -13.59
N LEU A 334 32.70 36.21 -12.49
CA LEU A 334 31.68 35.49 -11.77
C LEU A 334 30.37 36.26 -11.89
N GLY A 335 29.28 35.57 -12.20
CA GLY A 335 27.97 36.21 -12.31
C GLY A 335 26.82 35.25 -12.61
N LEU A 336 25.73 35.83 -13.06
CA LEU A 336 24.51 35.12 -13.36
C LEU A 336 23.99 35.51 -14.73
N PHE A 337 23.69 34.53 -15.59
CA PHE A 337 22.96 34.83 -16.80
C PHE A 337 21.56 35.35 -16.47
N THR A 338 21.10 36.38 -17.17
CA THR A 338 19.76 36.96 -16.93
C THR A 338 18.62 36.02 -17.36
N ALA A 339 17.39 36.26 -16.84
CA ALA A 339 16.24 35.43 -17.17
C ALA A 339 15.97 35.38 -18.70
N THR A 340 16.34 36.39 -19.44
CA THR A 340 16.23 36.48 -20.89
C THR A 340 16.98 35.34 -21.57
N VAL A 341 18.20 35.02 -21.11
CA VAL A 341 19.05 33.96 -21.66
C VAL A 341 18.41 32.57 -21.61
N TYR A 342 17.63 32.29 -20.57
CA TYR A 342 16.93 31.01 -20.39
C TYR A 342 15.68 30.89 -21.26
N ASN A 343 15.08 32.01 -21.64
CA ASN A 343 13.87 32.07 -22.47
C ASN A 343 14.18 32.29 -23.96
N GLU A 344 15.33 32.84 -24.30
CA GLU A 344 15.75 33.06 -25.68
C GLU A 344 16.14 31.74 -26.38
N SER A 345 15.90 31.65 -27.69
CA SER A 345 16.38 30.49 -28.46
C SER A 345 17.91 30.45 -28.45
N PRO A 346 18.54 29.28 -28.19
CA PRO A 346 19.99 29.15 -28.23
C PRO A 346 20.60 29.46 -29.61
N ARG A 347 19.79 29.55 -30.66
CA ARG A 347 20.23 29.97 -32.01
C ARG A 347 20.60 31.42 -32.09
N ASN A 348 20.10 32.25 -31.16
CA ASN A 348 20.38 33.66 -31.10
C ASN A 348 21.53 34.01 -30.14
N VAL A 349 21.90 33.05 -29.28
CA VAL A 349 22.95 33.20 -28.30
C VAL A 349 24.31 32.87 -28.92
N PRO A 350 25.26 33.77 -28.95
CA PRO A 350 26.62 33.50 -29.43
C PRO A 350 27.23 32.30 -28.71
N ILE A 351 28.14 31.60 -29.29
CA ILE A 351 28.70 30.30 -28.86
C ILE A 351 27.68 29.17 -28.98
N LEU A 352 26.47 29.31 -28.43
CA LEU A 352 25.46 28.26 -28.48
C LEU A 352 24.96 28.03 -29.92
N ARG A 353 24.71 29.08 -30.66
CA ARG A 353 24.28 28.97 -32.07
C ARG A 353 25.31 28.18 -32.92
N ARG A 354 26.62 28.36 -32.64
CA ARG A 354 27.68 27.62 -33.31
C ARG A 354 27.70 26.15 -32.88
N LYS A 355 27.59 25.87 -31.56
CA LYS A 355 27.47 24.49 -31.04
C LYS A 355 26.29 23.77 -31.72
N LEU A 356 25.12 24.40 -31.77
CA LEU A 356 23.94 23.82 -32.39
C LEU A 356 24.15 23.53 -33.87
N LYS A 357 24.73 24.46 -34.61
CA LYS A 357 25.07 24.26 -36.00
C LYS A 357 26.00 23.06 -36.19
N THR A 358 27.08 22.98 -35.43
CA THR A 358 28.04 21.88 -35.45
C THR A 358 27.36 20.53 -35.16
N VAL A 359 26.48 20.46 -34.16
CA VAL A 359 25.72 19.25 -33.84
C VAL A 359 24.84 18.83 -35.00
N MET A 360 24.12 19.79 -35.62
CA MET A 360 23.27 19.50 -36.76
C MET A 360 24.07 19.01 -37.99
N ASP A 361 25.24 19.61 -38.22
CA ASP A 361 26.13 19.27 -39.35
C ASP A 361 26.73 17.85 -39.17
N ILE A 362 27.18 17.50 -37.94
CA ILE A 362 27.69 16.15 -37.61
C ILE A 362 26.56 15.12 -37.70
N ALA A 363 25.37 15.42 -37.22
CA ALA A 363 24.24 14.50 -37.27
C ALA A 363 23.74 14.21 -38.69
N GLY A 364 24.03 15.10 -39.67
CA GLY A 364 23.72 14.93 -41.07
C GLY A 364 22.23 14.86 -41.42
N PHE A 365 21.36 15.27 -40.54
CA PHE A 365 19.91 15.27 -40.79
C PHE A 365 19.48 16.49 -41.59
N ASN A 366 18.53 16.31 -42.51
CA ASN A 366 17.88 17.43 -43.13
C ASN A 366 17.15 18.29 -42.09
N PRO A 367 17.52 19.59 -41.89
CA PRO A 367 16.89 20.45 -40.87
C PRO A 367 15.37 20.62 -41.03
N LYS A 368 14.83 20.45 -42.24
CA LYS A 368 13.40 20.50 -42.52
C LYS A 368 12.73 19.14 -42.41
N GLY A 369 13.48 18.06 -42.31
CA GLY A 369 12.98 16.71 -42.09
C GLY A 369 12.55 16.45 -40.64
N HIS A 370 11.87 15.33 -40.45
CA HIS A 370 11.31 14.97 -39.12
C HIS A 370 12.43 14.84 -38.04
N ASN A 371 13.47 14.05 -38.29
CA ASN A 371 14.58 13.87 -37.36
C ASN A 371 15.35 15.17 -37.11
N GLY A 372 15.57 15.98 -38.17
CA GLY A 372 16.25 17.27 -38.03
C GLY A 372 15.46 18.26 -37.14
N LYS A 373 14.15 18.33 -37.32
CA LYS A 373 13.28 19.16 -36.50
C LYS A 373 13.24 18.68 -35.03
N GLN A 374 13.16 17.36 -34.81
CA GLN A 374 13.20 16.80 -33.46
C GLN A 374 14.54 17.04 -32.77
N LEU A 375 15.67 16.82 -33.48
CA LEU A 375 17.00 17.10 -32.89
C LEU A 375 17.13 18.57 -32.53
N LEU A 376 16.67 19.46 -33.38
CA LEU A 376 16.69 20.89 -33.11
C LEU A 376 15.83 21.26 -31.92
N GLN A 377 14.64 20.66 -31.77
CA GLN A 377 13.79 20.86 -30.58
C GLN A 377 14.47 20.35 -29.30
N ILE A 378 15.17 19.22 -29.37
CA ILE A 378 15.95 18.70 -28.24
C ILE A 378 16.99 19.73 -27.80
N LEU A 379 17.73 20.30 -28.74
CA LEU A 379 18.76 21.32 -28.50
C LEU A 379 18.17 22.65 -27.98
N GLU A 380 16.99 23.06 -28.46
CA GLU A 380 16.27 24.25 -27.98
C GLU A 380 15.89 24.17 -26.51
N VAL A 381 15.45 22.99 -26.06
CA VAL A 381 15.01 22.77 -24.68
C VAL A 381 16.10 22.17 -23.79
N TYR A 382 17.31 21.96 -24.28
CA TYR A 382 18.43 21.46 -23.53
C TYR A 382 18.73 22.41 -22.34
N PRO A 383 19.11 21.91 -21.13
CA PRO A 383 19.44 22.78 -20.01
C PRO A 383 20.47 23.83 -20.39
N ARG A 384 20.12 25.11 -20.24
CA ARG A 384 20.88 26.21 -20.80
C ARG A 384 22.32 26.28 -20.25
N ASP A 385 22.44 26.14 -18.93
CA ASP A 385 23.74 26.15 -18.26
C ASP A 385 24.63 25.00 -18.75
N ASP A 386 24.03 23.82 -18.90
CA ASP A 386 24.73 22.64 -19.38
C ASP A 386 25.17 22.79 -20.87
N LEU A 387 24.33 23.47 -21.67
CA LEU A 387 24.61 23.72 -23.07
C LEU A 387 25.84 24.63 -23.26
N PHE A 388 26.08 25.57 -22.34
CA PHE A 388 27.31 26.36 -22.34
C PHE A 388 28.56 25.53 -22.04
N GLN A 389 28.44 24.62 -21.08
CA GLN A 389 29.56 23.89 -20.49
C GLN A 389 29.93 22.61 -21.26
N ILE A 390 28.94 21.91 -21.82
CA ILE A 390 29.13 20.60 -22.45
C ILE A 390 30.05 20.69 -23.69
N ASP A 391 30.93 19.73 -23.85
CA ASP A 391 31.71 19.59 -25.10
C ASP A 391 30.79 19.27 -26.27
N THR A 392 31.17 19.81 -27.46
CA THR A 392 30.35 19.62 -28.67
C THR A 392 30.18 18.15 -29.07
N ARG A 393 31.23 17.33 -28.91
CA ARG A 393 31.16 15.89 -29.21
C ARG A 393 30.23 15.17 -28.25
N GLU A 394 30.36 15.42 -26.96
CA GLU A 394 29.50 14.88 -25.93
C GLU A 394 28.03 15.33 -26.11
N LEU A 395 27.83 16.59 -26.55
CA LEU A 395 26.50 17.09 -26.89
C LEU A 395 25.88 16.35 -28.06
N VAL A 396 26.67 16.01 -29.10
CA VAL A 396 26.19 15.18 -30.22
C VAL A 396 25.73 13.82 -29.73
N GLU A 397 26.55 13.14 -28.94
CA GLU A 397 26.23 11.80 -28.41
C GLU A 397 24.95 11.85 -27.54
N THR A 398 24.87 12.81 -26.66
CA THR A 398 23.72 12.97 -25.76
C THR A 398 22.44 13.33 -26.52
N ALA A 399 22.51 14.29 -27.45
CA ALA A 399 21.35 14.73 -28.23
C ALA A 399 20.84 13.62 -29.20
N LEU A 400 21.74 12.86 -29.83
CA LEU A 400 21.34 11.70 -30.61
C LEU A 400 20.82 10.55 -29.74
N GLY A 401 21.38 10.38 -28.54
CA GLY A 401 20.86 9.46 -27.53
C GLY A 401 19.44 9.80 -27.14
N ILE A 402 19.16 11.07 -26.87
CA ILE A 402 17.80 11.57 -26.54
C ILE A 402 16.87 11.37 -27.75
N LEU A 403 17.30 11.72 -28.96
CA LEU A 403 16.54 11.51 -30.19
C LEU A 403 16.18 10.03 -30.41
N SER A 404 17.07 9.13 -30.02
CA SER A 404 16.85 7.68 -30.14
C SER A 404 15.76 7.15 -29.22
N ILE A 405 15.43 7.85 -28.14
CA ILE A 405 14.36 7.44 -27.22
C ILE A 405 13.01 7.51 -27.95
N ARG A 406 12.82 8.52 -28.80
CA ARG A 406 11.55 8.83 -29.48
C ARG A 406 10.41 8.91 -28.44
N GLU A 407 9.17 8.54 -28.83
CA GLU A 407 8.02 8.50 -27.94
C GLU A 407 7.86 7.15 -27.20
N ARG A 408 8.95 6.41 -27.01
CA ARG A 408 8.91 5.16 -26.24
C ARG A 408 8.96 5.44 -24.75
N ARG A 409 8.13 4.76 -23.98
CA ARG A 409 8.16 4.77 -22.50
C ARG A 409 9.42 4.04 -21.97
N ARG A 410 10.59 4.59 -22.30
CA ARG A 410 11.87 3.98 -21.94
C ARG A 410 12.65 4.93 -21.05
N VAL A 411 13.07 4.45 -19.91
CA VAL A 411 13.98 5.15 -19.02
C VAL A 411 15.34 5.27 -19.64
N ARG A 412 15.97 6.45 -19.55
CA ARG A 412 17.34 6.73 -19.98
C ARG A 412 18.02 7.66 -19.01
N LEU A 413 19.33 7.52 -18.90
CA LEU A 413 20.18 8.35 -18.08
C LEU A 413 21.40 8.81 -18.89
N PHE A 414 21.69 10.09 -18.83
CA PHE A 414 22.91 10.67 -19.34
C PHE A 414 23.65 11.32 -18.18
N VAL A 415 24.91 11.01 -18.02
CA VAL A 415 25.76 11.54 -16.94
C VAL A 415 26.92 12.24 -17.57
N ARG A 416 27.09 13.51 -17.25
CA ARG A 416 28.21 14.34 -17.65
C ARG A 416 29.01 14.78 -16.42
N GLU A 417 30.31 14.68 -16.51
CA GLU A 417 31.24 15.20 -15.52
C GLU A 417 31.58 16.66 -15.84
N ASP A 418 31.63 17.51 -14.81
CA ASP A 418 32.16 18.86 -14.92
C ASP A 418 33.66 18.80 -15.25
N ARG A 419 34.13 19.56 -16.23
CA ARG A 419 35.53 19.52 -16.65
C ARG A 419 36.53 19.78 -15.53
N PRO A 420 36.27 20.76 -14.61
CA PRO A 420 37.08 20.93 -13.42
C PRO A 420 36.91 19.83 -12.34
N GLY A 421 36.02 18.84 -12.55
CA GLY A 421 35.85 17.70 -11.66
C GLY A 421 35.19 18.03 -10.34
N ARG A 422 34.11 18.83 -10.34
CA ARG A 422 33.42 19.26 -9.11
C ARG A 422 32.00 18.71 -8.96
N PHE A 423 31.34 18.43 -10.07
CA PHE A 423 29.97 17.92 -10.06
C PHE A 423 29.65 17.05 -11.28
N TYR A 424 28.60 16.25 -11.14
CA TYR A 424 27.91 15.55 -12.23
C TYR A 424 26.66 16.33 -12.63
N SER A 425 26.41 16.46 -13.94
CA SER A 425 25.10 16.81 -14.49
C SER A 425 24.46 15.55 -15.03
N CYS A 426 23.38 15.10 -14.37
CA CYS A 426 22.66 13.87 -14.70
C CYS A 426 21.30 14.21 -15.32
N LEU A 427 21.07 13.82 -16.57
CA LEU A 427 19.77 13.96 -17.25
C LEU A 427 19.05 12.62 -17.21
N ALA A 428 18.04 12.52 -16.35
CA ALA A 428 17.18 11.35 -16.23
C ALA A 428 15.88 11.55 -17.01
N PHE A 429 15.54 10.60 -17.87
CA PHE A 429 14.26 10.56 -18.58
C PHE A 429 13.43 9.41 -18.00
N VAL A 430 12.26 9.73 -17.47
CA VAL A 430 11.33 8.77 -16.85
C VAL A 430 9.93 8.95 -17.43
N PRO A 431 9.08 7.89 -17.48
CA PRO A 431 7.71 8.04 -17.94
C PRO A 431 6.95 9.10 -17.10
N ARG A 432 6.26 9.99 -17.81
CA ARG A 432 5.58 11.13 -17.18
C ARG A 432 4.49 10.73 -16.19
N ASP A 433 3.83 9.63 -16.43
CA ASP A 433 2.74 9.10 -15.60
C ASP A 433 3.20 8.48 -14.27
N VAL A 434 4.48 8.15 -14.15
CA VAL A 434 5.08 7.68 -12.88
C VAL A 434 5.87 8.78 -12.18
N PHE A 435 6.07 9.93 -12.83
CA PHE A 435 6.81 11.03 -12.23
C PHE A 435 6.08 11.61 -11.01
N SER A 436 6.74 11.63 -9.88
CA SER A 436 6.29 12.23 -8.62
C SER A 436 7.48 12.81 -7.86
N THR A 437 7.20 13.64 -6.86
CA THR A 437 8.24 14.14 -5.95
C THR A 437 8.96 13.00 -5.23
N GLU A 438 8.24 11.96 -4.84
CA GLU A 438 8.80 10.79 -4.19
C GLU A 438 9.77 10.05 -5.12
N LEU A 439 9.36 9.77 -6.36
CA LEU A 439 10.24 9.16 -7.35
C LEU A 439 11.50 10.00 -7.58
N ARG A 440 11.36 11.32 -7.70
CA ARG A 440 12.49 12.24 -7.83
C ARG A 440 13.48 12.10 -6.67
N LEU A 441 12.98 12.06 -5.43
CA LEU A 441 13.83 11.90 -4.23
C LEU A 441 14.56 10.54 -4.24
N ARG A 442 13.87 9.46 -4.55
CA ARG A 442 14.48 8.12 -4.65
C ARG A 442 15.55 8.03 -5.75
N ILE A 443 15.32 8.69 -6.89
CA ILE A 443 16.33 8.80 -7.95
C ILE A 443 17.54 9.59 -7.47
N GLN A 444 17.31 10.71 -6.79
CA GLN A 444 18.36 11.56 -6.22
C GLN A 444 19.23 10.77 -5.23
N GLU A 445 18.63 10.05 -4.29
CA GLU A 445 19.32 9.20 -3.33
C GLU A 445 20.16 8.13 -4.04
N MET A 446 19.58 7.41 -4.98
CA MET A 446 20.27 6.38 -5.75
C MET A 446 21.48 6.95 -6.52
N LEU A 447 21.31 8.10 -7.18
CA LEU A 447 22.41 8.73 -7.92
C LEU A 447 23.50 9.25 -6.95
N CYS A 448 23.14 9.83 -5.81
CA CYS A 448 24.10 10.27 -4.81
C CYS A 448 24.93 9.12 -4.21
N GLU A 449 24.30 7.97 -3.98
CA GLU A 449 24.97 6.77 -3.49
C GLU A 449 25.91 6.14 -4.54
N GLU A 450 25.41 5.94 -5.74
CA GLU A 450 26.17 5.25 -6.80
C GLU A 450 27.31 6.08 -7.39
N LEU A 451 27.20 7.41 -7.35
CA LEU A 451 28.20 8.35 -7.85
C LEU A 451 29.10 8.92 -6.74
N ASP A 452 28.95 8.45 -5.49
CA ASP A 452 29.60 9.00 -4.31
C ASP A 452 29.55 10.53 -4.28
N ALA A 453 28.33 11.06 -4.40
CA ALA A 453 28.08 12.48 -4.55
C ALA A 453 27.11 13.00 -3.49
N THR A 454 27.08 14.32 -3.35
CA THR A 454 26.10 15.04 -2.54
C THR A 454 25.13 15.80 -3.44
N PHE A 455 23.90 15.92 -3.01
CA PHE A 455 22.90 16.69 -3.76
C PHE A 455 23.27 18.18 -3.83
N GLY A 456 23.21 18.74 -5.02
CA GLY A 456 23.40 20.17 -5.28
C GLY A 456 22.08 20.86 -5.63
N ASP A 457 21.51 20.50 -6.77
CA ASP A 457 20.28 21.11 -7.28
C ASP A 457 19.56 20.16 -8.25
N PHE A 458 18.29 20.46 -8.59
CA PHE A 458 17.56 19.78 -9.64
C PHE A 458 16.69 20.74 -10.45
N ASN A 459 16.42 20.34 -11.69
CA ASN A 459 15.48 21.03 -12.56
C ASN A 459 14.60 19.99 -13.27
N THR A 460 13.29 20.23 -13.31
CA THR A 460 12.34 19.33 -13.98
C THR A 460 11.74 20.03 -15.20
N TYR A 461 11.76 19.32 -16.32
CA TYR A 461 11.14 19.77 -17.56
C TYR A 461 10.04 18.80 -17.99
N LEU A 462 8.80 19.30 -17.99
CA LEU A 462 7.60 18.59 -18.43
C LEU A 462 7.10 19.22 -19.72
N SER A 463 6.99 18.41 -20.78
CA SER A 463 6.44 18.81 -22.07
C SER A 463 5.22 17.94 -22.43
N GLU A 464 4.78 18.00 -23.68
CA GLU A 464 3.78 17.06 -24.21
C GLU A 464 4.32 15.63 -24.42
N SER A 465 5.63 15.42 -24.27
CA SER A 465 6.27 14.11 -24.36
C SER A 465 5.74 13.14 -23.32
N VAL A 466 5.75 11.86 -23.66
CA VAL A 466 5.44 10.76 -22.73
C VAL A 466 6.47 10.61 -21.61
N LEU A 467 7.60 11.34 -21.70
CA LEU A 467 8.68 11.34 -20.72
C LEU A 467 8.79 12.69 -20.00
N ALA A 468 9.06 12.64 -18.72
CA ALA A 468 9.57 13.76 -17.93
C ALA A 468 11.10 13.73 -17.96
N ARG A 469 11.73 14.89 -18.10
CA ARG A 469 13.17 15.06 -17.96
C ARG A 469 13.49 15.71 -16.62
N ILE A 470 14.39 15.08 -15.87
CA ILE A 470 14.90 15.62 -14.62
C ILE A 470 16.40 15.80 -14.79
N GLN A 471 16.90 17.00 -14.54
CA GLN A 471 18.32 17.27 -14.42
C GLN A 471 18.69 17.29 -12.93
N PHE A 472 19.69 16.53 -12.54
CA PHE A 472 20.31 16.60 -11.22
C PHE A 472 21.72 17.15 -11.35
N ILE A 473 22.08 18.08 -10.47
CA ILE A 473 23.44 18.55 -10.26
C ILE A 473 23.93 17.96 -8.95
N LEU A 474 24.91 17.05 -9.04
CA LEU A 474 25.41 16.30 -7.90
C LEU A 474 26.88 16.62 -7.70
N ARG A 475 27.30 16.99 -6.51
CA ARG A 475 28.68 17.35 -6.19
C ARG A 475 29.49 16.15 -5.77
N PHE A 476 30.71 16.05 -6.23
CA PHE A 476 31.65 15.05 -5.76
C PHE A 476 31.84 15.16 -4.24
N ARG A 477 31.96 14.03 -3.57
CA ARG A 477 32.39 14.00 -2.16
C ARG A 477 33.90 14.02 -2.06
N GLY A 478 34.60 13.47 -3.03
CA GLY A 478 36.05 13.41 -3.15
C GLY A 478 36.63 14.46 -4.10
N GLU A 479 37.94 14.41 -4.30
CA GLU A 479 38.64 15.24 -5.28
C GLU A 479 38.57 14.68 -6.70
N GLU A 480 38.26 13.39 -6.85
CA GLU A 480 38.14 12.70 -8.13
C GLU A 480 36.73 12.13 -8.32
N PRO A 481 36.25 12.01 -9.58
CA PRO A 481 34.95 11.40 -9.88
C PRO A 481 34.98 9.91 -9.54
N ALA A 482 33.84 9.38 -9.06
CA ALA A 482 33.68 7.95 -8.82
C ALA A 482 33.65 7.16 -10.14
N GLU A 483 34.24 5.98 -10.16
CA GLU A 483 34.03 5.05 -11.27
C GLU A 483 32.59 4.52 -11.24
N TYR A 484 31.87 4.64 -12.35
CA TYR A 484 30.48 4.16 -12.47
C TYR A 484 30.21 3.42 -13.78
N ASP A 485 29.25 2.50 -13.72
CA ASP A 485 28.71 1.82 -14.92
C ASP A 485 27.34 2.43 -15.28
N LEU A 486 27.29 3.18 -16.36
CA LEU A 486 26.07 3.84 -16.82
C LEU A 486 24.93 2.84 -17.08
N ARG A 487 25.22 1.63 -17.57
CA ARG A 487 24.19 0.62 -17.82
C ARG A 487 23.57 0.10 -16.52
N ARG A 488 24.39 -0.06 -15.50
CA ARG A 488 23.94 -0.43 -14.15
C ARG A 488 23.09 0.68 -13.53
N LEU A 489 23.49 1.93 -13.68
CA LEU A 489 22.71 3.08 -13.23
C LEU A 489 21.35 3.17 -13.94
N GLU A 490 21.32 3.02 -15.26
CA GLU A 490 20.06 2.98 -16.02
C GLU A 490 19.16 1.83 -15.59
N ALA A 491 19.70 0.65 -15.31
CA ALA A 491 18.92 -0.50 -14.86
C ALA A 491 18.29 -0.25 -13.47
N LYS A 492 19.04 0.38 -12.55
CA LYS A 492 18.52 0.79 -11.24
C LYS A 492 17.44 1.86 -11.40
N LEU A 493 17.69 2.87 -12.22
CA LEU A 493 16.73 3.92 -12.50
C LEU A 493 15.44 3.35 -13.12
N ALA A 494 15.57 2.40 -14.06
CA ALA A 494 14.42 1.74 -14.66
C ALA A 494 13.60 0.94 -13.63
N LYS A 495 14.28 0.31 -12.68
CA LYS A 495 13.59 -0.39 -11.57
C LYS A 495 12.83 0.58 -10.65
N LEU A 496 13.40 1.74 -10.34
CA LEU A 496 12.74 2.78 -9.54
C LEU A 496 11.53 3.41 -10.26
N ALA A 497 11.62 3.56 -11.57
CA ALA A 497 10.59 4.18 -12.40
C ALA A 497 9.49 3.21 -12.86
N ARG A 498 9.56 1.93 -12.47
CA ARG A 498 8.46 0.99 -12.68
C ARG A 498 7.33 1.31 -11.74
N ASN A 499 6.10 1.28 -12.27
CA ASN A 499 4.92 1.33 -11.46
C ASN A 499 4.38 -0.09 -11.23
N TRP A 500 3.59 -0.27 -10.19
CA TRP A 500 2.99 -1.55 -9.83
C TRP A 500 2.18 -2.19 -10.98
N ARG A 501 1.57 -1.37 -11.86
CA ARG A 501 0.81 -1.85 -13.03
C ARG A 501 1.72 -2.49 -14.10
N ASP A 502 2.88 -1.88 -14.35
CA ASP A 502 3.86 -2.42 -15.30
C ASP A 502 4.43 -3.74 -14.76
N ASP A 503 4.64 -3.81 -13.44
CA ASP A 503 5.06 -5.03 -12.76
C ASP A 503 3.96 -6.10 -12.80
N LEU A 504 2.68 -5.73 -12.64
CA LEU A 504 1.55 -6.66 -12.78
C LEU A 504 1.48 -7.22 -14.20
N GLN A 505 1.60 -6.39 -15.23
CA GLN A 505 1.60 -6.85 -16.62
C GLN A 505 2.76 -7.83 -16.87
N ALA A 506 3.96 -7.49 -16.42
CA ALA A 506 5.13 -8.37 -16.57
C ALA A 506 4.94 -9.70 -15.82
N ALA A 507 4.42 -9.66 -14.59
CA ALA A 507 4.14 -10.85 -13.80
C ALA A 507 3.03 -11.72 -14.41
N CYS A 508 1.98 -11.11 -14.96
CA CYS A 508 0.92 -11.83 -15.67
C CYS A 508 1.45 -12.52 -16.95
N ILE A 509 2.35 -11.86 -17.71
CA ILE A 509 2.97 -12.46 -18.88
C ILE A 509 3.83 -13.68 -18.49
N GLU A 510 4.59 -13.54 -17.39
CA GLU A 510 5.42 -14.65 -16.86
C GLU A 510 4.54 -15.82 -16.38
N GLY A 511 3.42 -15.55 -15.69
CA GLY A 511 2.58 -16.57 -15.08
C GLY A 511 1.58 -17.23 -16.05
N PHE A 512 0.97 -16.47 -16.96
CA PHE A 512 -0.14 -16.93 -17.81
C PHE A 512 0.15 -16.91 -19.30
N GLY A 513 1.31 -16.36 -19.73
CA GLY A 513 1.63 -16.10 -21.14
C GLY A 513 0.98 -14.81 -21.67
N GLU A 514 1.54 -14.25 -22.76
CA GLU A 514 1.21 -12.91 -23.25
C GLU A 514 -0.26 -12.73 -23.63
N GLU A 515 -0.86 -13.69 -24.32
CA GLU A 515 -2.26 -13.56 -24.77
C GLU A 515 -3.26 -13.53 -23.59
N HIS A 516 -3.08 -14.42 -22.61
CA HIS A 516 -3.92 -14.46 -21.41
C HIS A 516 -3.67 -13.24 -20.53
N ALA A 517 -2.40 -12.85 -20.35
CA ALA A 517 -2.04 -11.65 -19.61
C ALA A 517 -2.71 -10.38 -20.18
N ASN A 518 -2.76 -10.23 -21.50
CA ASN A 518 -3.44 -9.09 -22.13
C ASN A 518 -4.94 -9.06 -21.78
N ARG A 519 -5.62 -10.23 -21.81
CA ARG A 519 -7.03 -10.31 -21.37
C ARG A 519 -7.23 -9.95 -19.90
N LEU A 520 -6.33 -10.44 -19.02
CA LEU A 520 -6.37 -10.08 -17.60
C LEU A 520 -6.11 -8.58 -17.39
N MET A 521 -5.15 -8.00 -18.12
CA MET A 521 -4.86 -6.57 -18.03
C MET A 521 -6.01 -5.69 -18.53
N ASP A 522 -6.79 -6.14 -19.50
CA ASP A 522 -8.01 -5.43 -19.93
C ASP A 522 -9.08 -5.37 -18.83
N ARG A 523 -9.14 -6.37 -17.95
CA ARG A 523 -10.09 -6.43 -16.83
C ARG A 523 -9.53 -5.81 -15.55
N PHE A 524 -8.26 -6.06 -15.21
CA PHE A 524 -7.70 -5.86 -13.88
C PHE A 524 -6.61 -4.79 -13.78
N ARG A 525 -6.24 -4.10 -14.87
CA ARG A 525 -5.17 -3.10 -14.88
C ARG A 525 -5.27 -2.09 -13.74
N ASP A 526 -6.47 -1.60 -13.46
CA ASP A 526 -6.79 -0.59 -12.46
C ASP A 526 -7.64 -1.11 -11.31
N ALA A 527 -7.81 -2.44 -11.22
CA ALA A 527 -8.72 -3.07 -10.28
C ALA A 527 -8.22 -3.06 -8.82
N PHE A 528 -6.90 -3.09 -8.63
CA PHE A 528 -6.31 -3.23 -7.30
C PHE A 528 -6.19 -1.86 -6.60
N PRO A 529 -6.75 -1.69 -5.39
CA PRO A 529 -6.69 -0.44 -4.65
C PRO A 529 -5.26 -0.12 -4.16
N ALA A 530 -5.02 1.14 -3.77
CA ALA A 530 -3.72 1.59 -3.27
C ALA A 530 -3.25 0.75 -2.07
N SER A 531 -4.14 0.49 -1.10
CA SER A 531 -3.86 -0.34 0.07
C SER A 531 -3.36 -1.74 -0.28
N TYR A 532 -3.96 -2.38 -1.30
CA TYR A 532 -3.48 -3.69 -1.76
C TYR A 532 -2.08 -3.61 -2.38
N ARG A 533 -1.83 -2.55 -3.18
CA ARG A 533 -0.54 -2.36 -3.85
C ARG A 533 0.59 -2.01 -2.89
N ASP A 534 0.26 -1.42 -1.74
CA ASP A 534 1.22 -1.12 -0.67
C ASP A 534 1.57 -2.40 0.12
N ASP A 535 0.60 -3.30 0.32
CA ASP A 535 0.78 -4.52 1.09
C ASP A 535 1.32 -5.70 0.27
N PHE A 536 1.03 -5.76 -1.06
CA PHE A 536 1.35 -6.91 -1.90
C PHE A 536 2.08 -6.56 -3.19
N SER A 537 3.05 -7.40 -3.54
CA SER A 537 3.74 -7.32 -4.81
C SER A 537 2.82 -7.68 -5.99
N ALA A 538 3.16 -7.21 -7.19
CA ALA A 538 2.48 -7.60 -8.42
C ALA A 538 2.55 -9.12 -8.68
N ARG A 539 3.60 -9.80 -8.24
CA ARG A 539 3.70 -11.27 -8.31
C ARG A 539 2.66 -11.96 -7.42
N THR A 540 2.43 -11.43 -6.24
CA THR A 540 1.38 -11.94 -5.34
C THR A 540 0.01 -11.77 -5.99
N ALA A 541 -0.25 -10.65 -6.66
CA ALA A 541 -1.50 -10.41 -7.37
C ALA A 541 -1.79 -11.44 -8.48
N VAL A 542 -0.76 -12.01 -9.11
CA VAL A 542 -0.93 -13.08 -10.09
C VAL A 542 -1.54 -14.34 -9.48
N TYR A 543 -1.11 -14.71 -8.27
CA TYR A 543 -1.72 -15.82 -7.52
C TYR A 543 -3.15 -15.49 -7.11
N ASP A 544 -3.40 -14.27 -6.67
CA ASP A 544 -4.75 -13.83 -6.29
C ASP A 544 -5.69 -13.79 -7.50
N LEU A 545 -5.20 -13.42 -8.70
CA LEU A 545 -5.96 -13.49 -9.95
C LEU A 545 -6.31 -14.93 -10.36
N HIS A 546 -5.50 -15.93 -10.01
CA HIS A 546 -5.85 -17.33 -10.20
C HIS A 546 -7.08 -17.73 -9.36
N HIS A 547 -7.11 -17.35 -8.08
CA HIS A 547 -8.24 -17.57 -7.19
C HIS A 547 -9.50 -16.82 -7.61
N ILE A 548 -9.36 -15.60 -8.14
CA ILE A 548 -10.46 -14.85 -8.74
C ILE A 548 -11.00 -15.59 -9.98
N GLY A 549 -10.12 -16.19 -10.79
CA GLY A 549 -10.52 -17.04 -11.92
C GLY A 549 -11.38 -18.23 -11.51
N GLU A 550 -11.10 -18.87 -10.38
CA GLU A 550 -11.93 -19.95 -9.83
C GLU A 550 -13.35 -19.49 -9.46
N LEU A 551 -13.48 -18.23 -8.99
CA LEU A 551 -14.81 -17.63 -8.74
C LEU A 551 -15.59 -17.42 -10.05
N ASP A 552 -14.90 -17.00 -11.12
CA ASP A 552 -15.50 -16.84 -12.46
C ASP A 552 -15.98 -18.19 -13.03
N GLU A 553 -15.33 -19.28 -12.65
CA GLU A 553 -15.76 -20.66 -13.01
C GLU A 553 -16.93 -21.15 -12.17
N GLY A 554 -17.41 -20.36 -11.22
CA GLY A 554 -18.61 -20.61 -10.43
C GLY A 554 -18.37 -21.13 -9.01
N LEU A 555 -17.14 -21.10 -8.53
CA LEU A 555 -16.85 -21.40 -7.13
C LEU A 555 -17.40 -20.28 -6.23
N PRO A 556 -18.18 -20.58 -5.19
CA PRO A 556 -18.78 -19.53 -4.34
C PRO A 556 -17.78 -18.87 -3.41
N LEU A 557 -16.66 -19.52 -3.13
CA LEU A 557 -15.59 -19.06 -2.26
C LEU A 557 -14.28 -19.74 -2.65
N SER A 558 -13.22 -18.98 -2.87
CA SER A 558 -11.86 -19.51 -3.01
C SER A 558 -10.98 -19.11 -1.82
N LEU A 559 -9.98 -19.92 -1.52
CA LEU A 559 -9.12 -19.75 -0.36
C LEU A 559 -7.65 -19.93 -0.70
N SER A 560 -6.80 -19.11 -0.08
CA SER A 560 -5.35 -19.28 -0.11
C SER A 560 -4.78 -19.25 1.29
N LEU A 561 -4.22 -20.36 1.72
CA LEU A 561 -3.52 -20.49 2.99
C LEU A 561 -2.02 -20.36 2.74
N TYR A 562 -1.34 -19.39 3.41
CA TYR A 562 0.06 -19.09 3.16
C TYR A 562 0.79 -18.65 4.44
N ARG A 563 2.12 -18.62 4.39
CA ARG A 563 2.98 -18.07 5.45
C ARG A 563 3.96 -17.10 4.84
N LEU A 564 4.17 -15.96 5.47
CA LEU A 564 5.23 -15.02 5.11
C LEU A 564 6.60 -15.58 5.50
N VAL A 565 7.61 -15.32 4.67
CA VAL A 565 8.98 -15.84 4.90
C VAL A 565 9.59 -15.26 6.18
N GLU A 566 9.15 -14.07 6.56
CA GLU A 566 9.58 -13.35 7.77
C GLU A 566 8.90 -13.84 9.05
N GLU A 567 7.84 -14.65 8.94
CA GLU A 567 7.09 -15.15 10.09
C GLU A 567 7.69 -16.48 10.57
N GLU A 568 8.26 -16.46 11.78
CA GLU A 568 8.69 -17.64 12.51
C GLU A 568 7.59 -18.06 13.50
N GLY A 569 7.31 -19.37 13.60
CA GLY A 569 6.39 -19.93 14.61
C GLY A 569 5.03 -20.39 14.11
N SER A 570 3.97 -20.14 14.91
CA SER A 570 2.58 -20.62 14.67
C SER A 570 1.73 -19.70 13.78
N GLY A 571 2.27 -18.60 13.27
CA GLY A 571 1.59 -17.67 12.40
C GLY A 571 1.24 -18.26 11.03
N VAL A 572 0.02 -18.04 10.58
CA VAL A 572 -0.51 -18.47 9.28
C VAL A 572 -1.42 -17.39 8.73
N ASN A 573 -1.34 -17.13 7.45
CA ASN A 573 -2.21 -16.17 6.79
C ASN A 573 -3.21 -16.88 5.88
N LEU A 574 -4.45 -16.39 5.86
CA LEU A 574 -5.54 -16.92 5.05
C LEU A 574 -6.19 -15.81 4.25
N LYS A 575 -6.15 -15.92 2.93
CA LYS A 575 -6.95 -15.09 2.04
C LYS A 575 -8.25 -15.80 1.68
N LEU A 576 -9.36 -15.09 1.81
CA LEU A 576 -10.66 -15.50 1.32
C LEU A 576 -11.03 -14.62 0.12
N PHE A 577 -11.44 -15.25 -0.96
CA PHE A 577 -11.86 -14.60 -2.21
C PHE A 577 -13.36 -14.82 -2.40
N HIS A 578 -14.12 -13.72 -2.51
CA HIS A 578 -15.58 -13.77 -2.63
C HIS A 578 -16.06 -12.83 -3.74
N PRO A 579 -17.03 -13.24 -4.55
CA PRO A 579 -17.59 -12.38 -5.60
C PRO A 579 -18.57 -11.36 -5.01
N GLU A 580 -18.69 -10.20 -5.69
CA GLU A 580 -19.72 -9.18 -5.54
C GLU A 580 -19.71 -8.39 -4.21
N ALA A 581 -19.68 -9.04 -3.06
CA ALA A 581 -19.85 -8.40 -1.74
C ALA A 581 -18.80 -8.86 -0.73
N PRO A 582 -18.46 -8.03 0.27
CA PRO A 582 -17.59 -8.44 1.35
C PRO A 582 -18.27 -9.53 2.22
N ILE A 583 -17.47 -10.44 2.73
CA ILE A 583 -17.93 -11.46 3.67
C ILE A 583 -18.14 -10.81 5.05
N PRO A 584 -19.32 -10.96 5.68
CA PRO A 584 -19.50 -10.51 7.06
C PRO A 584 -18.57 -11.28 8.01
N LEU A 585 -17.84 -10.58 8.84
CA LEU A 585 -16.92 -11.19 9.82
C LEU A 585 -17.65 -12.12 10.79
N SER A 586 -18.90 -11.82 11.13
CA SER A 586 -19.76 -12.67 11.97
C SER A 586 -19.97 -14.08 11.42
N ASP A 587 -19.84 -14.28 10.11
CA ASP A 587 -20.05 -15.57 9.46
C ASP A 587 -18.76 -16.40 9.41
N VAL A 588 -17.62 -15.74 9.28
CA VAL A 588 -16.30 -16.35 9.07
C VAL A 588 -15.53 -16.58 10.37
N LEU A 589 -15.56 -15.62 11.31
CA LEU A 589 -14.81 -15.72 12.56
C LEU A 589 -15.14 -17.00 13.35
N PRO A 590 -16.44 -17.40 13.51
CA PRO A 590 -16.76 -18.64 14.19
C PRO A 590 -16.23 -19.89 13.49
N MET A 591 -16.08 -19.84 12.16
CA MET A 591 -15.52 -20.95 11.40
C MET A 591 -14.03 -21.11 11.69
N MET A 592 -13.29 -20.00 11.68
CA MET A 592 -11.84 -19.99 11.98
C MET A 592 -11.57 -20.42 13.42
N GLU A 593 -12.32 -19.89 14.37
CA GLU A 593 -12.21 -20.28 15.80
C GLU A 593 -12.49 -21.75 16.02
N ASN A 594 -13.54 -22.29 15.38
CA ASN A 594 -13.87 -23.70 15.45
C ASN A 594 -12.82 -24.59 14.78
N LEU A 595 -12.11 -24.09 13.76
CA LEU A 595 -10.97 -24.77 13.15
C LEU A 595 -9.70 -24.70 14.01
N GLY A 596 -9.74 -24.03 15.16
CA GLY A 596 -8.62 -23.92 16.09
C GLY A 596 -7.67 -22.76 15.79
N LEU A 597 -8.10 -21.80 14.99
CA LEU A 597 -7.35 -20.63 14.61
C LEU A 597 -7.85 -19.40 15.37
N ARG A 598 -6.92 -18.61 15.93
CA ARG A 598 -7.17 -17.32 16.53
C ARG A 598 -6.95 -16.23 15.49
N VAL A 599 -7.92 -15.39 15.25
CA VAL A 599 -7.81 -14.25 14.35
C VAL A 599 -7.13 -13.09 15.09
N ILE A 600 -6.00 -12.63 14.57
CA ILE A 600 -5.23 -11.48 15.10
C ILE A 600 -5.62 -10.20 14.39
N GLY A 601 -5.85 -10.26 13.08
CA GLY A 601 -6.25 -9.12 12.27
C GLY A 601 -6.87 -9.55 10.95
N GLU A 602 -7.53 -8.59 10.30
CA GLU A 602 -8.11 -8.75 8.98
C GLU A 602 -7.92 -7.48 8.17
N ARG A 603 -7.64 -7.62 6.88
CA ARG A 603 -7.56 -6.54 5.90
C ARG A 603 -8.42 -6.87 4.69
N PRO A 604 -9.50 -6.12 4.46
CA PRO A 604 -10.34 -6.30 3.28
C PRO A 604 -9.82 -5.47 2.10
N TYR A 605 -9.88 -6.04 0.90
CA TYR A 605 -9.54 -5.36 -0.34
C TYR A 605 -10.64 -5.60 -1.38
N GLU A 606 -11.20 -4.51 -1.90
CA GLU A 606 -12.09 -4.57 -3.03
C GLU A 606 -11.31 -4.52 -4.33
N ILE A 607 -11.42 -5.53 -5.14
CA ILE A 607 -10.81 -5.64 -6.47
C ILE A 607 -11.88 -5.32 -7.50
N SER A 608 -11.90 -4.07 -7.94
CA SER A 608 -12.90 -3.55 -8.87
C SER A 608 -12.48 -3.81 -10.32
N ALA A 609 -12.76 -5.00 -10.85
CA ALA A 609 -12.54 -5.29 -12.25
C ALA A 609 -13.51 -4.49 -13.14
N ARG A 610 -13.24 -4.44 -14.43
CA ARG A 610 -14.05 -3.67 -15.40
C ARG A 610 -15.50 -4.14 -15.48
N ASP A 611 -15.74 -5.43 -15.27
CA ASP A 611 -17.00 -6.14 -15.46
C ASP A 611 -17.58 -6.75 -14.19
N ALA A 612 -16.81 -6.82 -13.11
CA ALA A 612 -17.20 -7.41 -11.84
C ALA A 612 -16.42 -6.83 -10.67
N SER A 613 -16.92 -7.04 -9.46
CA SER A 613 -16.20 -6.72 -8.22
C SER A 613 -15.93 -8.01 -7.44
N TYR A 614 -14.75 -8.08 -6.82
CA TYR A 614 -14.31 -9.19 -5.99
C TYR A 614 -13.77 -8.65 -4.67
N TRP A 615 -13.91 -9.44 -3.63
CA TRP A 615 -13.36 -9.11 -2.32
C TRP A 615 -12.29 -10.11 -1.90
N ILE A 616 -11.18 -9.58 -1.42
CA ILE A 616 -10.12 -10.36 -0.80
C ILE A 616 -10.09 -9.96 0.67
N HIS A 617 -10.32 -10.93 1.55
CA HIS A 617 -10.14 -10.76 2.99
C HIS A 617 -8.87 -11.47 3.41
N ASP A 618 -7.86 -10.74 3.82
CA ASP A 618 -6.57 -11.27 4.27
C ASP A 618 -6.53 -11.31 5.79
N PHE A 619 -6.55 -12.52 6.34
CA PHE A 619 -6.54 -12.78 7.77
C PHE A 619 -5.16 -13.19 8.25
N ASN A 620 -4.69 -12.54 9.30
CA ASN A 620 -3.54 -12.98 10.08
C ASN A 620 -4.05 -13.86 11.23
N LEU A 621 -3.57 -15.09 11.29
CA LEU A 621 -4.07 -16.15 12.15
C LEU A 621 -2.93 -16.76 12.98
N GLU A 622 -3.28 -17.19 14.21
CA GLU A 622 -2.41 -18.00 15.07
C GLU A 622 -3.11 -19.30 15.44
N HIS A 623 -2.38 -20.41 15.45
CA HIS A 623 -2.91 -21.66 15.97
C HIS A 623 -2.94 -21.64 17.51
N HIS A 624 -4.02 -22.16 18.11
CA HIS A 624 -4.21 -22.14 19.57
C HIS A 624 -3.15 -22.93 20.36
N THR A 625 -2.54 -23.94 19.76
CA THR A 625 -1.41 -24.65 20.34
C THR A 625 -0.15 -24.19 19.62
N SER A 626 0.86 -23.79 20.40
CA SER A 626 2.18 -23.30 19.91
C SER A 626 3.01 -24.35 19.14
N THR A 627 2.41 -25.41 18.65
CA THR A 627 3.06 -26.43 17.81
C THR A 627 3.21 -25.93 16.39
N GLU A 628 4.37 -26.09 15.80
CA GLU A 628 4.58 -25.84 14.37
C GLU A 628 3.59 -26.64 13.54
N VAL A 629 2.76 -25.93 12.78
CA VAL A 629 1.80 -26.54 11.88
C VAL A 629 2.49 -26.81 10.55
N ASN A 630 2.47 -28.05 10.10
CA ASN A 630 2.96 -28.41 8.76
C ASN A 630 1.93 -27.97 7.71
N LEU A 631 2.13 -26.77 7.14
CA LEU A 631 1.24 -26.21 6.13
C LEU A 631 1.05 -27.08 4.89
N GLN A 632 2.07 -27.88 4.51
CA GLN A 632 1.99 -28.72 3.31
C GLN A 632 1.00 -29.87 3.47
N GLU A 633 0.96 -30.48 4.64
CA GLU A 633 0.05 -31.59 4.92
C GLU A 633 -1.39 -31.12 5.23
N MET A 634 -1.52 -29.95 5.83
CA MET A 634 -2.78 -29.41 6.33
C MET A 634 -3.57 -28.63 5.26
N ARG A 635 -2.92 -28.10 4.24
CA ARG A 635 -3.50 -27.11 3.31
C ARG A 635 -4.77 -27.62 2.62
N GLU A 636 -4.68 -28.77 1.99
CA GLU A 636 -5.82 -29.33 1.24
C GLU A 636 -6.97 -29.74 2.15
N PRO A 637 -6.76 -30.51 3.24
CA PRO A 637 -7.83 -30.83 4.19
C PRO A 637 -8.50 -29.60 4.79
N PHE A 638 -7.71 -28.56 5.09
CA PHE A 638 -8.25 -27.31 5.64
C PHE A 638 -9.13 -26.57 4.63
N ILE A 639 -8.65 -26.41 3.39
CA ILE A 639 -9.39 -25.71 2.33
C ILE A 639 -10.70 -26.44 2.04
N GLU A 640 -10.65 -27.75 1.87
CA GLU A 640 -11.87 -28.55 1.62
C GLU A 640 -12.85 -28.44 2.80
N ALA A 641 -12.37 -28.59 4.02
CA ALA A 641 -13.20 -28.45 5.20
C ALA A 641 -13.87 -27.06 5.29
N PHE A 642 -13.10 -26.00 5.06
CA PHE A 642 -13.62 -24.63 5.09
C PHE A 642 -14.70 -24.42 4.03
N GLN A 643 -14.48 -24.88 2.80
CA GLN A 643 -15.45 -24.81 1.72
C GLN A 643 -16.73 -25.62 2.02
N ARG A 644 -16.62 -26.84 2.59
CA ARG A 644 -17.77 -27.66 2.97
C ARG A 644 -18.58 -27.03 4.11
N ILE A 645 -17.91 -26.41 5.08
CA ILE A 645 -18.59 -25.68 6.17
C ILE A 645 -19.29 -24.45 5.59
N TRP A 646 -18.64 -23.71 4.72
CA TRP A 646 -19.23 -22.54 4.06
C TRP A 646 -20.46 -22.91 3.22
N ALA A 647 -20.38 -23.96 2.46
CA ALA A 647 -21.51 -24.50 1.69
C ALA A 647 -22.63 -25.09 2.57
N GLY A 648 -22.41 -25.22 3.87
CA GLY A 648 -23.35 -25.85 4.79
C GLY A 648 -23.43 -27.38 4.67
N GLU A 649 -22.46 -28.00 4.01
CA GLU A 649 -22.35 -29.45 3.86
C GLU A 649 -21.66 -30.11 5.06
N ALA A 650 -20.98 -29.34 5.89
CA ALA A 650 -20.43 -29.77 7.17
C ALA A 650 -20.93 -28.87 8.31
N ASP A 651 -20.94 -29.40 9.53
CA ASP A 651 -21.29 -28.62 10.72
C ASP A 651 -20.12 -27.66 11.11
N ASN A 652 -20.47 -26.45 11.58
CA ASN A 652 -19.51 -25.49 12.14
C ASN A 652 -19.55 -25.58 13.68
N ASP A 653 -18.71 -26.41 14.24
CA ASP A 653 -18.57 -26.56 15.70
C ASP A 653 -17.12 -26.90 16.12
N ALA A 654 -16.90 -27.00 17.42
CA ALA A 654 -15.58 -27.22 18.00
C ALA A 654 -14.86 -28.51 17.53
N PHE A 655 -15.55 -29.48 16.93
CA PHE A 655 -14.90 -30.66 16.35
C PHE A 655 -14.01 -30.34 15.15
N ASN A 656 -14.27 -29.23 14.45
CA ASN A 656 -13.50 -28.82 13.28
C ASN A 656 -12.03 -28.56 13.60
N ARG A 657 -11.67 -28.29 14.87
CA ARG A 657 -10.26 -28.13 15.31
C ARG A 657 -9.42 -29.41 15.12
N LEU A 658 -10.07 -30.57 14.98
CA LEU A 658 -9.40 -31.82 14.72
C LEU A 658 -8.77 -31.89 13.33
N ILE A 659 -9.22 -31.04 12.40
CA ILE A 659 -8.64 -30.94 11.06
C ILE A 659 -7.19 -30.53 11.16
N ILE A 660 -6.88 -29.47 11.92
CA ILE A 660 -5.50 -29.03 12.17
C ILE A 660 -4.86 -29.84 13.30
N GLY A 661 -5.58 -29.98 14.43
CA GLY A 661 -5.03 -30.55 15.66
C GLY A 661 -4.73 -32.04 15.58
N ALA A 662 -5.46 -32.82 14.79
CA ALA A 662 -5.26 -34.26 14.62
C ALA A 662 -4.93 -34.66 13.18
N ASN A 663 -4.78 -33.71 12.27
CA ASN A 663 -4.55 -33.93 10.83
C ASN A 663 -5.61 -34.87 10.23
N LEU A 664 -6.88 -34.54 10.44
CA LEU A 664 -8.03 -35.28 9.94
C LEU A 664 -8.70 -34.52 8.79
N ASP A 665 -9.34 -35.26 7.89
CA ASP A 665 -10.23 -34.65 6.92
C ASP A 665 -11.62 -34.33 7.52
N TRP A 666 -12.39 -33.50 6.80
CA TRP A 666 -13.72 -33.07 7.28
C TRP A 666 -14.69 -34.23 7.46
N ARG A 667 -14.55 -35.33 6.69
CA ARG A 667 -15.41 -36.50 6.73
C ARG A 667 -15.10 -37.39 7.94
N GLU A 668 -13.81 -37.53 8.27
CA GLU A 668 -13.34 -38.19 9.49
C GLU A 668 -13.82 -37.45 10.73
N VAL A 669 -13.74 -36.11 10.69
CA VAL A 669 -14.30 -35.26 11.75
C VAL A 669 -15.83 -35.45 11.86
N ALA A 670 -16.56 -35.52 10.73
CA ALA A 670 -17.99 -35.75 10.73
C ALA A 670 -18.35 -37.11 11.33
N MET A 671 -17.54 -38.15 11.11
CA MET A 671 -17.69 -39.47 11.73
C MET A 671 -17.53 -39.38 13.26
N LEU A 672 -16.48 -38.77 13.76
CA LEU A 672 -16.26 -38.57 15.21
C LEU A 672 -17.38 -37.71 15.85
N ARG A 673 -17.84 -36.69 15.15
CA ARG A 673 -18.97 -35.86 15.54
C ARG A 673 -20.27 -36.71 15.64
N THR A 674 -20.48 -37.64 14.72
CA THR A 674 -21.65 -38.55 14.73
C THR A 674 -21.68 -39.35 16.01
N TYR A 675 -20.55 -39.91 16.43
CA TYR A 675 -20.47 -40.59 17.71
C TYR A 675 -20.68 -39.68 18.92
N ALA A 676 -20.13 -38.45 18.89
CA ALA A 676 -20.35 -37.45 19.93
C ALA A 676 -21.85 -37.09 20.06
N ARG A 677 -22.52 -36.85 18.96
CA ARG A 677 -23.97 -36.60 18.93
C ARG A 677 -24.77 -37.78 19.50
N TYR A 678 -24.36 -39.01 19.16
CA TYR A 678 -24.96 -40.18 19.75
C TYR A 678 -24.72 -40.26 21.28
N LEU A 679 -23.49 -39.98 21.75
CA LEU A 679 -23.14 -39.92 23.18
C LEU A 679 -24.03 -38.92 23.94
N LYS A 680 -24.30 -37.76 23.36
CA LYS A 680 -25.23 -36.77 23.92
C LYS A 680 -26.61 -37.38 24.09
N GLN A 681 -27.12 -38.09 23.08
CA GLN A 681 -28.45 -38.69 23.08
C GLN A 681 -28.60 -39.88 24.05
N ILE A 682 -27.52 -40.57 24.37
CA ILE A 682 -27.51 -41.61 25.41
C ILE A 682 -27.20 -41.05 26.82
N ARG A 683 -27.11 -39.71 26.93
CA ARG A 683 -26.86 -38.96 28.19
C ARG A 683 -25.50 -39.23 28.81
N PHE A 684 -24.44 -39.31 27.99
CA PHE A 684 -23.09 -39.28 28.49
C PHE A 684 -22.78 -37.88 29.02
N GLY A 685 -22.41 -37.73 30.30
CA GLY A 685 -22.52 -36.51 31.11
C GLY A 685 -21.53 -35.37 30.82
N VAL A 686 -21.00 -35.22 29.58
CA VAL A 686 -20.09 -34.16 29.18
C VAL A 686 -20.62 -33.39 27.97
N SER A 687 -20.19 -32.11 27.84
CA SER A 687 -20.61 -31.27 26.71
C SER A 687 -19.92 -31.67 25.39
N GLN A 688 -20.50 -31.28 24.28
CA GLN A 688 -19.92 -31.52 22.95
C GLN A 688 -18.55 -30.83 22.82
N ASP A 689 -18.41 -29.60 23.35
CA ASP A 689 -17.13 -28.88 23.35
C ASP A 689 -16.06 -29.60 24.16
N TYR A 690 -16.45 -30.18 25.31
CA TYR A 690 -15.53 -31.02 26.09
C TYR A 690 -15.06 -32.24 25.31
N MET A 691 -15.97 -32.91 24.58
CA MET A 691 -15.63 -34.07 23.73
C MET A 691 -14.65 -33.67 22.63
N ALA A 692 -14.91 -32.54 21.94
CA ALA A 692 -14.03 -32.03 20.88
C ALA A 692 -12.65 -31.64 21.43
N ASN A 693 -12.60 -30.97 22.58
CA ASN A 693 -11.35 -30.57 23.21
C ASN A 693 -10.52 -31.78 23.66
N THR A 694 -11.18 -32.81 24.21
CA THR A 694 -10.49 -34.03 24.63
C THR A 694 -9.86 -34.73 23.42
N LEU A 695 -10.62 -34.92 22.33
CA LEU A 695 -10.09 -35.52 21.11
C LEU A 695 -8.91 -34.71 20.55
N ALA A 696 -8.99 -33.38 20.57
CA ALA A 696 -7.91 -32.50 20.13
C ALA A 696 -6.67 -32.54 21.05
N SER A 697 -6.86 -32.78 22.34
CA SER A 697 -5.77 -32.89 23.32
C SER A 697 -5.02 -34.23 23.22
N TYR A 698 -5.62 -35.25 22.62
CA TYR A 698 -5.03 -36.57 22.41
C TYR A 698 -5.04 -36.96 20.91
N PRO A 699 -4.31 -36.23 20.07
CA PRO A 699 -4.41 -36.40 18.60
C PRO A 699 -3.95 -37.75 18.11
N GLU A 700 -3.00 -38.39 18.80
CA GLU A 700 -2.54 -39.74 18.47
C GLU A 700 -3.63 -40.77 18.71
N ILE A 701 -4.32 -40.72 19.86
CA ILE A 701 -5.46 -41.62 20.14
C ILE A 701 -6.59 -41.37 19.15
N THR A 702 -6.85 -40.12 18.84
CA THR A 702 -7.89 -39.71 17.90
C THR A 702 -7.65 -40.30 16.49
N ARG A 703 -6.39 -40.21 15.97
CA ARG A 703 -6.01 -40.85 14.70
C ARG A 703 -6.15 -42.37 14.74
N GLU A 704 -5.72 -43.01 15.82
CA GLU A 704 -5.88 -44.48 15.95
C GLU A 704 -7.36 -44.89 16.02
N LEU A 705 -8.25 -44.07 16.61
CA LEU A 705 -9.70 -44.32 16.58
C LEU A 705 -10.24 -44.21 15.14
N VAL A 706 -9.78 -43.25 14.35
CA VAL A 706 -10.15 -43.15 12.93
C VAL A 706 -9.59 -44.34 12.15
N THR A 707 -8.34 -44.68 12.32
CA THR A 707 -7.72 -45.87 11.69
C THR A 707 -8.49 -47.17 12.03
N LEU A 708 -8.90 -47.32 13.29
CA LEU A 708 -9.74 -48.46 13.68
C LEU A 708 -11.09 -48.52 12.93
N PHE A 709 -11.71 -47.33 12.77
CA PHE A 709 -12.96 -47.22 12.01
C PHE A 709 -12.75 -47.61 10.54
N GLU A 710 -11.67 -47.11 9.92
CA GLU A 710 -11.30 -47.44 8.55
C GLU A 710 -11.03 -48.93 8.38
N LEU A 711 -10.20 -49.54 9.21
CA LEU A 711 -9.90 -50.97 9.20
C LEU A 711 -11.18 -51.82 9.26
N ARG A 712 -12.18 -51.37 10.02
CA ARG A 712 -13.44 -52.10 10.19
C ARG A 712 -14.42 -51.93 9.03
N PHE A 713 -14.46 -50.77 8.41
CA PHE A 713 -15.60 -50.40 7.54
C PHE A 713 -15.20 -50.05 6.11
N ASP A 714 -13.91 -49.91 5.77
CA ASP A 714 -13.50 -49.68 4.40
C ASP A 714 -13.70 -50.95 3.55
N PRO A 715 -14.62 -50.93 2.55
CA PRO A 715 -14.85 -52.11 1.70
C PRO A 715 -13.71 -52.35 0.69
N ALA A 716 -12.87 -51.31 0.42
CA ALA A 716 -11.80 -51.41 -0.58
C ALA A 716 -10.51 -51.93 0.03
N ASP A 717 -10.24 -51.66 1.29
CA ASP A 717 -9.02 -52.05 2.00
C ASP A 717 -9.37 -52.91 3.22
N ARG A 718 -9.55 -54.20 2.97
CA ARG A 718 -9.88 -55.17 4.02
C ARG A 718 -8.63 -55.49 4.85
N PRO A 719 -8.67 -55.33 6.21
CA PRO A 719 -7.53 -55.59 7.04
C PRO A 719 -7.09 -57.06 6.95
N GLY A 720 -5.76 -57.22 7.10
CA GLY A 720 -5.17 -58.55 7.30
C GLY A 720 -5.60 -59.18 8.62
N GLU A 721 -5.41 -60.49 8.74
CA GLU A 721 -5.74 -61.23 9.97
C GLU A 721 -4.95 -60.64 11.18
N GLY A 722 -5.68 -60.09 12.16
CA GLY A 722 -5.11 -59.50 13.40
C GLY A 722 -4.82 -58.01 13.38
N GLU A 723 -4.94 -57.33 12.25
CA GLU A 723 -4.67 -55.84 12.21
C GLU A 723 -5.66 -55.04 13.05
N GLU A 724 -6.95 -55.39 13.03
CA GLU A 724 -7.95 -54.75 13.92
C GLU A 724 -7.59 -54.93 15.39
N ALA A 725 -7.22 -56.14 15.79
CA ALA A 725 -6.82 -56.41 17.18
C ALA A 725 -5.54 -55.67 17.59
N ALA A 726 -4.57 -55.58 16.69
CA ALA A 726 -3.33 -54.82 16.93
C ALA A 726 -3.60 -53.32 17.08
N CYS A 727 -4.52 -52.74 16.28
CA CYS A 727 -4.94 -51.36 16.42
C CYS A 727 -5.62 -51.09 17.79
N VAL A 728 -6.52 -51.97 18.19
CA VAL A 728 -7.18 -51.89 19.50
C VAL A 728 -6.15 -51.95 20.65
N GLU A 729 -5.15 -52.83 20.54
CA GLU A 729 -4.07 -52.92 21.54
C GLU A 729 -3.20 -51.64 21.59
N ARG A 730 -2.95 -51.02 20.44
CA ARG A 730 -2.27 -49.69 20.41
C ARG A 730 -3.09 -48.62 21.11
N ILE A 731 -4.40 -48.51 20.81
CA ILE A 731 -5.31 -47.60 21.45
C ILE A 731 -5.32 -47.81 22.97
N GLN A 732 -5.42 -49.05 23.42
CA GLN A 732 -5.47 -49.38 24.86
C GLN A 732 -4.16 -48.94 25.58
N ARG A 733 -3.01 -49.17 24.94
CA ARG A 733 -1.71 -48.72 25.48
C ARG A 733 -1.61 -47.20 25.60
N LEU A 734 -2.12 -46.48 24.58
CA LEU A 734 -2.15 -45.02 24.63
C LEU A 734 -3.12 -44.51 25.69
N LEU A 735 -4.26 -45.18 25.89
CA LEU A 735 -5.22 -44.82 26.94
C LEU A 735 -4.67 -44.97 28.35
N ASP A 736 -3.75 -45.92 28.58
CA ASP A 736 -3.08 -46.12 29.88
C ASP A 736 -2.21 -44.89 30.25
N GLY A 737 -1.83 -44.04 29.29
CA GLY A 737 -1.13 -42.78 29.49
C GLY A 737 -2.03 -41.57 29.77
N VAL A 738 -3.34 -41.70 29.72
CA VAL A 738 -4.31 -40.60 29.90
C VAL A 738 -4.47 -40.32 31.40
N ALA A 739 -4.04 -39.15 31.85
CA ALA A 739 -4.03 -38.77 33.27
C ALA A 739 -5.43 -38.39 33.81
N SER A 740 -6.29 -37.83 32.96
CA SER A 740 -7.63 -37.39 33.34
C SER A 740 -8.65 -38.53 33.27
N LEU A 741 -9.28 -38.85 34.40
CA LEU A 741 -10.32 -39.90 34.45
C LEU A 741 -11.50 -39.63 33.48
N ASN A 742 -11.90 -38.38 33.34
CA ASN A 742 -13.00 -38.02 32.42
C ASN A 742 -12.59 -38.18 30.95
N ASP A 743 -11.37 -37.82 30.62
CA ASP A 743 -10.83 -37.97 29.27
C ASP A 743 -10.67 -39.44 28.92
N ASP A 744 -10.10 -40.24 29.83
CA ASP A 744 -9.98 -41.67 29.65
C ASP A 744 -11.34 -42.35 29.45
N GLN A 745 -12.33 -42.00 30.27
CA GLN A 745 -13.70 -42.54 30.14
C GLN A 745 -14.31 -42.18 28.78
N LEU A 746 -14.12 -40.96 28.31
CA LEU A 746 -14.62 -40.49 27.03
C LEU A 746 -13.96 -41.22 25.86
N LEU A 747 -12.64 -41.31 25.84
CA LEU A 747 -11.88 -41.93 24.78
C LEU A 747 -12.18 -43.44 24.70
N ARG A 748 -12.29 -44.12 25.86
CA ARG A 748 -12.75 -45.52 25.90
C ARG A 748 -14.18 -45.65 25.37
N ARG A 749 -15.03 -44.66 25.57
CA ARG A 749 -16.40 -44.69 25.04
C ARG A 749 -16.40 -44.56 23.51
N TYR A 750 -15.53 -43.77 22.91
CA TYR A 750 -15.36 -43.75 21.45
C TYR A 750 -14.91 -45.13 20.92
N LEU A 751 -13.93 -45.71 21.56
CA LEU A 751 -13.47 -47.06 21.22
C LEU A 751 -14.63 -48.07 21.29
N GLU A 752 -15.40 -48.09 22.41
CA GLU A 752 -16.56 -48.96 22.55
C GLU A 752 -17.60 -48.74 21.43
N LEU A 753 -17.88 -47.50 21.07
CA LEU A 753 -18.87 -47.19 20.03
C LEU A 753 -18.41 -47.66 18.65
N ILE A 754 -17.15 -47.50 18.32
CA ILE A 754 -16.59 -47.99 17.05
C ILE A 754 -16.69 -49.52 17.00
N LEU A 755 -16.33 -50.20 18.09
CA LEU A 755 -16.43 -51.66 18.21
C LEU A 755 -17.90 -52.19 18.26
N ALA A 756 -18.83 -51.38 18.79
CA ALA A 756 -20.27 -51.69 18.84
C ALA A 756 -21.00 -51.41 17.50
N THR A 757 -20.35 -50.68 16.60
CA THR A 757 -20.87 -50.38 15.25
C THR A 757 -20.84 -51.65 14.41
N LEU A 758 -21.97 -51.96 13.80
CA LEU A 758 -22.16 -53.13 12.96
C LEU A 758 -22.11 -52.84 11.46
N ARG A 759 -22.60 -51.66 11.05
CA ARG A 759 -22.70 -51.21 9.66
C ARG A 759 -22.63 -49.67 9.62
N THR A 760 -22.15 -49.14 8.51
CA THR A 760 -22.19 -47.69 8.21
C THR A 760 -22.27 -47.45 6.72
N ASN A 761 -22.90 -46.34 6.33
CA ASN A 761 -22.95 -45.89 4.93
C ASN A 761 -21.79 -44.94 4.60
N TYR A 762 -20.80 -44.78 5.47
CA TYR A 762 -19.70 -43.81 5.37
C TYR A 762 -18.98 -43.88 4.01
N TYR A 763 -18.77 -45.08 3.45
CA TYR A 763 -18.06 -45.29 2.19
C TYR A 763 -18.96 -45.29 0.96
N GLN A 764 -20.29 -45.16 1.14
CA GLN A 764 -21.21 -45.04 0.01
C GLN A 764 -21.05 -43.69 -0.67
N ARG A 765 -21.25 -43.69 -2.01
CA ARG A 765 -21.16 -42.46 -2.82
C ARG A 765 -22.54 -42.15 -3.41
N ARG A 766 -22.72 -40.86 -3.77
CA ARG A 766 -23.87 -40.43 -4.57
C ARG A 766 -23.67 -40.84 -6.04
N GLU A 767 -24.70 -40.72 -6.87
CA GLU A 767 -24.65 -41.01 -8.31
C GLU A 767 -23.61 -40.17 -9.06
N ASP A 768 -23.32 -38.90 -8.58
CA ASP A 768 -22.29 -38.00 -9.11
C ASP A 768 -20.88 -38.38 -8.66
N GLY A 769 -20.73 -39.45 -7.88
CA GLY A 769 -19.44 -39.86 -7.28
C GLY A 769 -19.08 -39.16 -6.00
N GLY A 770 -19.77 -38.08 -5.61
CA GLY A 770 -19.56 -37.34 -4.38
C GLY A 770 -19.92 -38.14 -3.12
N VAL A 771 -19.44 -37.73 -1.95
CA VAL A 771 -19.81 -38.33 -0.66
C VAL A 771 -21.24 -37.96 -0.30
N LYS A 772 -21.91 -38.81 0.47
CA LYS A 772 -23.22 -38.49 1.04
C LYS A 772 -23.04 -37.42 2.15
N ASP A 773 -23.96 -36.48 2.25
CA ASP A 773 -23.99 -35.40 3.24
C ASP A 773 -24.55 -35.82 4.61
N TYR A 774 -24.73 -37.14 4.81
CA TYR A 774 -25.17 -37.74 6.06
C TYR A 774 -24.43 -39.04 6.33
N ILE A 775 -24.28 -39.35 7.62
CA ILE A 775 -23.68 -40.60 8.10
C ILE A 775 -24.71 -41.37 8.90
N ALA A 776 -24.90 -42.67 8.57
CA ALA A 776 -25.68 -43.63 9.31
C ALA A 776 -24.74 -44.66 9.95
N VAL A 777 -24.93 -44.93 11.24
CA VAL A 777 -24.23 -45.98 11.98
C VAL A 777 -25.27 -46.89 12.61
N LYS A 778 -25.15 -48.19 12.38
CA LYS A 778 -25.97 -49.22 13.01
C LYS A 778 -25.18 -49.81 14.16
N LEU A 779 -25.74 -49.73 15.38
CA LEU A 779 -25.08 -50.07 16.62
C LEU A 779 -25.77 -51.28 17.28
N GLU A 780 -24.96 -52.05 18.05
CA GLU A 780 -25.42 -53.02 19.02
C GLU A 780 -25.36 -52.46 20.46
N PRO A 781 -26.51 -51.93 20.99
CA PRO A 781 -26.53 -51.24 22.28
C PRO A 781 -26.11 -52.12 23.47
N ALA A 782 -26.16 -53.45 23.33
CA ALA A 782 -25.70 -54.36 24.34
C ALA A 782 -24.20 -54.26 24.66
N ARG A 783 -23.38 -53.83 23.65
CA ARG A 783 -21.94 -53.67 23.74
C ARG A 783 -21.53 -52.28 24.30
N VAL A 784 -22.48 -51.38 24.52
CA VAL A 784 -22.21 -50.03 24.99
C VAL A 784 -22.49 -49.90 26.49
N THR A 785 -21.47 -49.55 27.26
CA THR A 785 -21.57 -49.38 28.70
C THR A 785 -22.49 -48.20 29.08
N GLY A 786 -23.35 -48.37 30.08
CA GLY A 786 -24.19 -47.27 30.60
C GLY A 786 -25.44 -46.98 29.74
N MET A 787 -25.78 -47.81 28.75
CA MET A 787 -26.97 -47.61 27.91
C MET A 787 -28.27 -47.55 28.72
N PRO A 788 -29.13 -46.52 28.47
CA PRO A 788 -30.45 -46.44 29.12
C PRO A 788 -31.35 -47.65 28.82
N ARG A 789 -32.11 -48.07 29.80
CA ARG A 789 -33.06 -49.20 29.63
C ARG A 789 -34.45 -48.73 29.22
N PRO A 790 -35.24 -49.51 28.45
CA PRO A 790 -34.88 -50.80 27.87
C PRO A 790 -33.82 -50.67 26.76
N ARG A 791 -32.88 -51.63 26.68
CA ARG A 791 -31.87 -51.66 25.62
C ARG A 791 -32.51 -52.25 24.35
N PRO A 792 -32.57 -51.52 23.24
CA PRO A 792 -32.95 -52.09 21.96
C PRO A 792 -31.93 -53.17 21.52
N ALA A 793 -32.33 -54.11 20.65
CA ALA A 793 -31.40 -55.05 20.06
C ALA A 793 -30.44 -54.34 19.08
N PHE A 794 -31.01 -53.41 18.30
CA PHE A 794 -30.28 -52.62 17.31
C PHE A 794 -30.73 -51.17 17.36
N GLU A 795 -29.81 -50.27 17.11
CA GLU A 795 -30.03 -48.83 16.88
C GLU A 795 -29.38 -48.41 15.58
N ILE A 796 -30.05 -47.59 14.75
CA ILE A 796 -29.44 -46.87 13.66
C ILE A 796 -29.50 -45.40 14.04
N PHE A 797 -28.31 -44.76 14.15
CA PHE A 797 -28.18 -43.33 14.40
C PHE A 797 -27.80 -42.66 13.11
N VAL A 798 -28.42 -41.53 12.76
CA VAL A 798 -28.17 -40.75 11.57
C VAL A 798 -27.81 -39.35 11.98
N CYS A 799 -26.73 -38.82 11.40
CA CYS A 799 -26.25 -37.48 11.64
C CYS A 799 -25.90 -36.76 10.32
N SER A 800 -26.34 -35.55 10.19
CA SER A 800 -25.98 -34.64 9.13
C SER A 800 -26.02 -33.19 9.61
N PRO A 801 -25.53 -32.21 8.83
CA PRO A 801 -25.69 -30.79 9.14
C PRO A 801 -27.17 -30.35 9.21
N ARG A 802 -28.09 -31.06 8.59
CA ARG A 802 -29.51 -30.70 8.49
C ARG A 802 -30.43 -31.47 9.44
N LEU A 803 -30.03 -32.69 9.82
CA LEU A 803 -30.86 -33.53 10.66
C LEU A 803 -30.03 -34.40 11.62
N GLU A 804 -30.65 -34.80 12.70
CA GLU A 804 -30.24 -35.94 13.52
C GLU A 804 -31.45 -36.88 13.69
N GLY A 805 -31.20 -38.18 13.69
CA GLY A 805 -32.28 -39.15 13.84
C GLY A 805 -31.83 -40.45 14.47
N VAL A 806 -32.75 -41.20 15.03
CA VAL A 806 -32.53 -42.54 15.59
C VAL A 806 -33.66 -43.50 15.23
N HIS A 807 -33.31 -44.71 14.96
CA HIS A 807 -34.26 -45.82 14.77
C HIS A 807 -33.89 -46.96 15.71
N LEU A 808 -34.77 -47.28 16.63
CA LEU A 808 -34.61 -48.27 17.67
C LEU A 808 -35.44 -49.52 17.36
N ARG A 809 -34.80 -50.70 17.37
CA ARG A 809 -35.45 -51.95 17.09
C ARG A 809 -35.24 -52.96 18.22
N GLY A 810 -36.34 -53.67 18.62
CA GLY A 810 -36.27 -54.73 19.63
C GLY A 810 -35.72 -56.06 19.10
N GLY A 811 -35.53 -56.20 17.79
CA GLY A 811 -34.99 -57.36 17.11
C GLY A 811 -34.90 -57.16 15.60
N LYS A 812 -34.48 -58.17 14.84
CA LYS A 812 -34.32 -58.08 13.38
C LYS A 812 -35.69 -57.89 12.65
N VAL A 813 -36.71 -58.55 13.11
CA VAL A 813 -38.08 -58.41 12.58
C VAL A 813 -38.90 -57.55 13.53
N ALA A 814 -38.92 -56.24 13.28
CA ALA A 814 -39.56 -55.30 14.14
C ALA A 814 -40.35 -54.25 13.31
N ARG A 815 -41.43 -53.73 13.89
CA ARG A 815 -42.31 -52.74 13.23
C ARG A 815 -42.65 -51.59 14.17
N GLY A 816 -42.68 -50.39 13.62
CA GLY A 816 -43.07 -49.19 14.34
C GLY A 816 -43.00 -47.94 13.47
N GLY A 817 -43.46 -46.84 14.00
CA GLY A 817 -43.54 -45.56 13.25
C GLY A 817 -42.37 -44.64 13.48
N LEU A 818 -42.25 -43.64 12.58
CA LEU A 818 -41.30 -42.56 12.62
C LEU A 818 -41.95 -41.27 13.10
N ARG A 819 -41.26 -40.53 13.95
CA ARG A 819 -41.72 -39.24 14.51
C ARG A 819 -40.83 -38.11 14.06
N TRP A 820 -41.40 -37.03 13.57
CA TRP A 820 -40.71 -35.73 13.48
C TRP A 820 -40.81 -35.04 14.85
N SER A 821 -39.69 -34.95 15.56
CA SER A 821 -39.62 -34.41 16.94
C SER A 821 -39.16 -32.94 16.90
N ASP A 822 -39.62 -32.19 17.89
CA ASP A 822 -39.18 -30.83 18.24
C ASP A 822 -38.21 -30.83 19.44
N ARG A 823 -37.82 -31.99 19.94
CA ARG A 823 -36.94 -32.17 21.09
C ARG A 823 -35.49 -32.40 20.69
N HIS A 824 -34.82 -31.37 20.25
CA HIS A 824 -33.41 -31.42 19.77
C HIS A 824 -32.46 -32.05 20.80
N GLU A 825 -32.66 -31.75 22.09
CA GLU A 825 -31.74 -32.17 23.16
C GLU A 825 -31.86 -33.64 23.53
N ASP A 826 -33.04 -34.21 23.46
CA ASP A 826 -33.29 -35.56 23.97
C ASP A 826 -34.32 -36.36 23.17
N PHE A 827 -34.35 -36.19 21.83
CA PHE A 827 -35.29 -36.92 20.96
C PHE A 827 -35.16 -38.46 21.04
N ARG A 828 -33.92 -38.96 21.27
CA ARG A 828 -33.71 -40.39 21.49
C ARG A 828 -34.43 -40.88 22.74
N THR A 829 -34.43 -40.11 23.84
CA THR A 829 -35.17 -40.46 25.07
C THR A 829 -36.66 -40.47 24.84
N GLU A 830 -37.19 -39.53 24.05
CA GLU A 830 -38.60 -39.55 23.63
C GLU A 830 -38.90 -40.85 22.86
N VAL A 831 -38.10 -41.18 21.87
CA VAL A 831 -38.27 -42.37 21.05
C VAL A 831 -38.16 -43.64 21.89
N LEU A 832 -37.19 -43.74 22.82
CA LEU A 832 -37.02 -44.88 23.73
C LEU A 832 -38.26 -45.08 24.64
N GLY A 833 -38.84 -43.96 25.14
CA GLY A 833 -40.08 -44.01 25.89
C GLY A 833 -41.24 -44.60 25.08
N LEU A 834 -41.29 -44.32 23.77
CA LEU A 834 -42.28 -44.89 22.87
C LEU A 834 -41.98 -46.34 22.50
N VAL A 835 -40.73 -46.73 22.34
CA VAL A 835 -40.32 -48.15 22.11
C VAL A 835 -40.78 -49.04 23.24
N LYS A 836 -40.70 -48.58 24.45
CA LYS A 836 -41.19 -49.32 25.65
C LYS A 836 -42.64 -49.76 25.49
N ALA A 837 -43.49 -48.93 24.92
CA ALA A 837 -44.86 -49.27 24.60
C ALA A 837 -45.00 -50.13 23.34
N GLN A 838 -44.10 -49.97 22.37
CA GLN A 838 -44.13 -50.66 21.08
C GLN A 838 -43.62 -52.10 21.15
N GLN A 839 -42.86 -52.48 22.18
CA GLN A 839 -42.31 -53.85 22.30
C GLN A 839 -43.36 -54.93 22.19
N VAL A 840 -44.58 -54.68 22.64
CA VAL A 840 -45.68 -55.63 22.66
C VAL A 840 -46.87 -55.29 21.72
N LYS A 841 -46.84 -54.08 21.11
CA LYS A 841 -47.98 -53.51 20.42
C LYS A 841 -48.31 -54.28 19.10
N ASN A 842 -47.37 -54.73 18.35
CA ASN A 842 -47.50 -55.40 17.09
C ASN A 842 -47.12 -56.91 17.16
N SER A 843 -47.08 -57.46 18.34
CA SER A 843 -46.63 -58.83 18.58
C SER A 843 -47.44 -59.94 17.85
N VAL A 844 -48.59 -59.57 17.32
CA VAL A 844 -49.41 -60.50 16.47
C VAL A 844 -48.91 -60.47 15.01
N ILE A 845 -48.28 -59.41 14.58
CA ILE A 845 -47.81 -59.21 13.17
C ILE A 845 -46.35 -59.56 13.08
N VAL A 846 -45.54 -59.03 14.00
CA VAL A 846 -44.08 -59.21 14.14
C VAL A 846 -43.72 -59.50 15.58
N PRO A 847 -42.57 -60.12 15.89
CA PRO A 847 -42.25 -60.54 17.28
C PRO A 847 -42.00 -59.39 18.18
N VAL A 848 -41.50 -58.29 17.67
CA VAL A 848 -41.07 -57.09 18.50
C VAL A 848 -41.40 -55.78 17.83
N GLY A 849 -41.39 -54.71 18.60
CA GLY A 849 -41.63 -53.36 18.15
C GLY A 849 -40.36 -52.61 17.74
N ALA A 850 -40.57 -51.58 16.95
CA ALA A 850 -39.57 -50.57 16.59
C ALA A 850 -40.14 -49.15 16.72
N LYS A 851 -39.30 -48.18 16.86
CA LYS A 851 -39.65 -46.74 16.86
C LYS A 851 -38.48 -45.91 16.37
N GLY A 852 -38.75 -44.96 15.51
CA GLY A 852 -37.77 -43.98 15.08
C GLY A 852 -38.24 -42.56 15.30
N GLY A 853 -37.31 -41.65 15.25
CA GLY A 853 -37.59 -40.24 15.30
C GLY A 853 -36.41 -39.41 14.80
N PHE A 854 -36.70 -38.24 14.32
CA PHE A 854 -35.68 -37.30 13.83
C PHE A 854 -36.03 -35.85 14.19
N VAL A 855 -35.02 -35.00 14.23
CA VAL A 855 -35.11 -33.55 14.39
C VAL A 855 -34.45 -32.85 13.21
N CYS A 856 -35.00 -31.72 12.80
CA CYS A 856 -34.42 -30.88 11.74
C CYS A 856 -33.62 -29.78 12.40
N LYS A 857 -32.33 -29.61 12.06
CA LYS A 857 -31.39 -28.65 12.66
C LYS A 857 -31.50 -27.25 12.07
N ARG A 858 -31.94 -27.09 10.83
CA ARG A 858 -31.96 -25.85 10.05
C ARG A 858 -33.33 -25.54 9.48
N LEU A 859 -34.31 -25.36 10.33
CA LEU A 859 -35.68 -25.02 9.90
C LEU A 859 -35.78 -23.53 9.60
N PRO A 860 -36.29 -23.16 8.39
CA PRO A 860 -36.51 -21.74 8.07
C PRO A 860 -37.61 -21.14 8.97
N GLU A 861 -37.36 -19.92 9.44
CA GLU A 861 -38.35 -19.17 10.22
C GLU A 861 -39.19 -18.27 9.31
N GLY A 862 -40.49 -18.13 9.64
CA GLY A 862 -41.39 -17.18 8.97
C GLY A 862 -42.03 -17.66 7.65
N ASP A 863 -41.51 -18.70 6.99
CA ASP A 863 -42.08 -19.28 5.77
C ASP A 863 -42.53 -20.73 6.01
N ARG A 864 -43.86 -20.92 6.08
CA ARG A 864 -44.46 -22.24 6.32
C ARG A 864 -44.16 -23.24 5.22
N GLU A 865 -44.07 -22.79 3.95
CA GLU A 865 -43.81 -23.70 2.84
C GLU A 865 -42.35 -24.14 2.83
N ALA A 866 -41.41 -23.23 3.08
CA ALA A 866 -39.98 -23.53 3.24
C ALA A 866 -39.77 -24.48 4.44
N PHE A 867 -40.41 -24.21 5.58
CA PHE A 867 -40.39 -25.10 6.74
C PHE A 867 -40.83 -26.52 6.41
N GLN A 868 -41.95 -26.66 5.66
CA GLN A 868 -42.46 -27.99 5.27
C GLN A 868 -41.54 -28.66 4.25
N ARG A 869 -41.00 -27.94 3.27
CA ARG A 869 -40.04 -28.46 2.31
C ARG A 869 -38.79 -29.02 3.00
N GLU A 870 -38.24 -28.24 3.96
CA GLU A 870 -37.08 -28.69 4.74
C GLU A 870 -37.39 -29.95 5.55
N GLY A 871 -38.55 -30.02 6.22
CA GLY A 871 -38.99 -31.18 6.96
C GLY A 871 -39.13 -32.44 6.07
N ILE A 872 -39.68 -32.28 4.87
CA ILE A 872 -39.77 -33.39 3.88
C ILE A 872 -38.37 -33.80 3.42
N ALA A 873 -37.48 -32.87 3.14
CA ALA A 873 -36.11 -33.16 2.72
C ALA A 873 -35.35 -33.94 3.81
N CYS A 874 -35.42 -33.50 5.05
CA CYS A 874 -34.88 -34.25 6.20
C CYS A 874 -35.46 -35.62 6.36
N TYR A 875 -36.80 -35.79 6.20
CA TYR A 875 -37.44 -37.10 6.25
C TYR A 875 -36.92 -38.03 5.15
N LYS A 876 -36.80 -37.53 3.90
CA LYS A 876 -36.25 -38.30 2.77
C LYS A 876 -34.85 -38.80 3.06
N THR A 877 -33.98 -37.90 3.57
CA THR A 877 -32.61 -38.22 3.97
C THR A 877 -32.58 -39.29 5.07
N PHE A 878 -33.47 -39.17 6.08
CA PHE A 878 -33.54 -40.13 7.18
C PHE A 878 -33.94 -41.51 6.67
N ILE A 879 -34.96 -41.63 5.78
CA ILE A 879 -35.37 -42.91 5.17
C ILE A 879 -34.25 -43.54 4.36
N ARG A 880 -33.56 -42.74 3.52
CA ARG A 880 -32.43 -43.23 2.71
C ARG A 880 -31.32 -43.76 3.61
N ALA A 881 -30.99 -43.01 4.69
CA ALA A 881 -29.99 -43.43 5.67
C ALA A 881 -30.31 -44.78 6.36
N LEU A 882 -31.58 -45.06 6.64
CA LEU A 882 -31.99 -46.35 7.18
C LEU A 882 -31.82 -47.48 6.15
N LEU A 883 -32.23 -47.23 4.89
CA LEU A 883 -32.11 -48.20 3.79
C LEU A 883 -30.66 -48.47 3.41
N ASP A 884 -29.79 -47.44 3.48
CA ASP A 884 -28.36 -47.57 3.16
C ASP A 884 -27.64 -48.64 3.98
N VAL A 885 -28.09 -48.98 5.16
CA VAL A 885 -27.47 -49.94 6.09
C VAL A 885 -28.36 -51.19 6.26
N THR A 886 -29.41 -51.36 5.46
CA THR A 886 -30.34 -52.47 5.51
C THR A 886 -30.15 -53.38 4.28
N ASP A 887 -30.13 -54.71 4.46
CA ASP A 887 -30.05 -55.65 3.35
C ASP A 887 -31.34 -55.60 2.51
N ASN A 888 -31.26 -56.07 1.29
CA ASN A 888 -32.43 -56.31 0.46
C ASN A 888 -32.67 -57.82 0.20
N LEU A 889 -33.84 -58.20 -0.32
CA LEU A 889 -34.10 -59.54 -0.78
C LEU A 889 -34.38 -59.51 -2.28
N LYS A 890 -33.68 -60.33 -3.06
CA LYS A 890 -33.96 -60.56 -4.49
C LYS A 890 -34.04 -62.04 -4.81
N GLY A 891 -35.16 -62.47 -5.28
CA GLY A 891 -35.37 -63.87 -5.58
C GLY A 891 -35.29 -64.85 -4.36
N GLY A 892 -35.40 -64.31 -3.14
CA GLY A 892 -35.27 -65.09 -1.91
C GLY A 892 -33.86 -65.12 -1.32
N GLU A 893 -32.92 -64.50 -2.02
CA GLU A 893 -31.52 -64.33 -1.54
C GLU A 893 -31.31 -62.92 -0.95
N VAL A 894 -30.47 -62.84 0.09
CA VAL A 894 -30.14 -61.59 0.76
C VAL A 894 -29.08 -60.87 -0.06
N VAL A 895 -29.35 -59.60 -0.42
CA VAL A 895 -28.46 -58.72 -1.13
C VAL A 895 -27.96 -57.63 -0.20
N PRO A 896 -26.68 -57.60 0.21
CA PRO A 896 -26.11 -56.58 1.04
C PRO A 896 -26.16 -55.18 0.38
N PRO A 897 -26.28 -54.09 1.14
CA PRO A 897 -26.15 -52.73 0.58
C PRO A 897 -24.74 -52.51 0.00
N PRO A 898 -24.62 -51.77 -1.11
CA PRO A 898 -23.32 -51.53 -1.75
C PRO A 898 -22.36 -50.74 -0.82
N ALA A 899 -21.09 -51.06 -0.90
CA ALA A 899 -20.03 -50.41 -0.14
C ALA A 899 -20.29 -50.36 1.39
N VAL A 900 -20.87 -51.38 1.97
CA VAL A 900 -21.11 -51.53 3.40
C VAL A 900 -20.52 -52.86 3.89
N VAL A 901 -19.59 -52.73 4.84
CA VAL A 901 -19.04 -53.87 5.59
C VAL A 901 -20.01 -54.22 6.70
N ARG A 902 -20.35 -55.52 6.81
CA ARG A 902 -21.30 -56.05 7.81
C ARG A 902 -20.56 -56.82 8.90
N HIS A 903 -20.73 -56.41 10.15
CA HIS A 903 -20.25 -57.11 11.36
C HIS A 903 -21.43 -57.81 12.09
N ASP A 904 -22.57 -57.94 11.43
CA ASP A 904 -23.72 -58.68 11.89
C ASP A 904 -24.25 -59.63 10.82
N ASP A 905 -25.21 -60.49 11.18
CA ASP A 905 -25.90 -61.33 10.25
C ASP A 905 -26.90 -60.59 9.36
N ASP A 906 -27.49 -61.26 8.41
CA ASP A 906 -28.50 -60.73 7.50
C ASP A 906 -29.62 -59.97 8.23
N ASP A 907 -29.99 -58.81 7.70
CA ASP A 907 -30.99 -57.89 8.25
C ASP A 907 -31.72 -57.15 7.13
N ALA A 908 -32.69 -57.88 6.50
CA ALA A 908 -33.43 -57.33 5.36
C ALA A 908 -34.80 -56.76 5.73
N TYR A 909 -35.20 -56.81 7.00
CA TYR A 909 -36.55 -56.37 7.38
C TYR A 909 -36.50 -54.94 7.99
N LEU A 910 -37.04 -53.97 7.26
CA LEU A 910 -37.21 -52.58 7.70
C LEU A 910 -38.62 -52.14 7.31
N VAL A 911 -39.42 -51.78 8.30
CA VAL A 911 -40.75 -51.21 8.10
C VAL A 911 -40.89 -49.92 8.90
N VAL A 912 -41.33 -48.88 8.21
CA VAL A 912 -41.63 -47.59 8.80
C VAL A 912 -43.16 -47.34 8.75
N ALA A 913 -43.69 -46.61 9.72
CA ALA A 913 -45.10 -46.25 9.76
C ALA A 913 -45.25 -44.76 10.10
N ALA A 914 -46.40 -44.20 9.75
CA ALA A 914 -46.70 -42.82 10.12
C ALA A 914 -46.84 -42.65 11.64
N ASP A 915 -46.29 -41.58 12.17
CA ASP A 915 -46.47 -41.14 13.56
C ASP A 915 -46.66 -39.60 13.60
N LYS A 916 -46.51 -38.94 14.73
CA LYS A 916 -46.68 -37.52 14.88
C LYS A 916 -45.69 -36.75 13.94
N GLY A 917 -46.23 -35.85 13.16
CA GLY A 917 -45.46 -35.00 12.20
C GLY A 917 -45.24 -35.67 10.84
N THR A 918 -45.40 -37.00 10.71
CA THR A 918 -45.13 -37.75 9.45
C THR A 918 -46.34 -38.44 8.89
N ALA A 919 -47.55 -38.10 9.40
CA ALA A 919 -48.77 -38.80 9.04
C ALA A 919 -49.14 -38.84 7.55
N THR A 920 -48.61 -37.85 6.77
CA THR A 920 -48.81 -37.69 5.33
C THR A 920 -47.60 -38.11 4.50
N PHE A 921 -46.55 -38.67 5.13
CA PHE A 921 -45.27 -38.95 4.45
C PHE A 921 -45.12 -40.41 4.03
N SER A 922 -46.17 -41.25 4.20
CA SER A 922 -46.07 -42.65 3.87
C SER A 922 -45.80 -42.89 2.36
N ASP A 923 -46.40 -42.10 1.49
CA ASP A 923 -46.15 -42.18 0.05
C ASP A 923 -44.69 -41.81 -0.29
N ILE A 924 -44.16 -40.79 0.35
CA ILE A 924 -42.77 -40.39 0.21
C ILE A 924 -41.82 -41.52 0.63
N ALA A 925 -42.10 -42.19 1.74
CA ALA A 925 -41.28 -43.31 2.18
C ALA A 925 -41.34 -44.50 1.21
N ASN A 926 -42.53 -44.82 0.65
CA ASN A 926 -42.68 -45.86 -0.35
C ASN A 926 -42.02 -45.50 -1.69
N GLU A 927 -42.04 -44.23 -2.10
CA GLU A 927 -41.29 -43.75 -3.26
C GLU A 927 -39.81 -44.04 -3.09
N ILE A 928 -39.21 -43.68 -1.94
CA ILE A 928 -37.80 -43.94 -1.65
C ILE A 928 -37.49 -45.44 -1.59
N SER A 929 -38.40 -46.25 -0.98
CA SER A 929 -38.28 -47.71 -0.97
C SER A 929 -38.21 -48.29 -2.42
N ALA A 930 -39.00 -47.72 -3.32
CA ALA A 930 -38.94 -48.06 -4.74
C ALA A 930 -37.64 -47.61 -5.43
N GLU A 931 -37.08 -46.42 -5.09
CA GLU A 931 -35.74 -45.97 -5.56
C GLU A 931 -34.66 -47.02 -5.22
N TYR A 932 -34.76 -47.67 -4.05
CA TYR A 932 -33.82 -48.70 -3.57
C TYR A 932 -34.20 -50.13 -4.07
N ASP A 933 -35.25 -50.29 -4.87
CA ASP A 933 -35.80 -51.60 -5.27
C ASP A 933 -35.97 -52.52 -4.04
N HIS A 934 -36.42 -51.96 -2.91
CA HIS A 934 -36.53 -52.69 -1.66
C HIS A 934 -37.66 -53.66 -1.71
N TRP A 935 -37.43 -54.91 -1.29
CA TRP A 935 -38.32 -56.05 -1.46
C TRP A 935 -39.71 -55.88 -0.84
N LEU A 936 -39.84 -55.05 0.20
CA LEU A 936 -41.13 -54.79 0.83
C LEU A 936 -42.08 -53.93 -0.03
N GLY A 937 -41.57 -53.19 -1.03
CA GLY A 937 -42.36 -52.29 -1.86
C GLY A 937 -43.31 -51.39 -1.05
N ASP A 938 -44.60 -51.35 -1.38
CA ASP A 938 -45.57 -50.48 -0.68
C ASP A 938 -45.88 -50.94 0.76
N ALA A 939 -45.39 -52.07 1.20
CA ALA A 939 -45.50 -52.51 2.61
C ALA A 939 -44.42 -51.92 3.48
N PHE A 940 -43.43 -51.21 2.90
CA PHE A 940 -42.36 -50.54 3.61
C PHE A 940 -42.92 -49.46 4.54
N ALA A 941 -43.85 -48.63 4.03
CA ALA A 941 -44.55 -47.62 4.86
C ALA A 941 -46.07 -47.83 4.73
N SER A 942 -46.71 -48.12 5.87
CA SER A 942 -48.16 -48.30 5.91
C SER A 942 -48.92 -46.97 5.91
N GLY A 943 -50.11 -46.96 5.24
CA GLY A 943 -51.01 -45.80 5.21
C GLY A 943 -50.85 -44.85 4.02
N GLY A 944 -50.09 -45.25 2.97
CA GLY A 944 -49.99 -44.55 1.71
C GLY A 944 -51.22 -44.72 0.78
N ALA A 945 -51.13 -44.23 -0.46
CA ALA A 945 -52.21 -44.25 -1.46
C ALA A 945 -52.72 -45.60 -1.78
N ASN A 946 -51.89 -46.65 -1.71
CA ASN A 946 -52.25 -48.05 -1.91
C ASN A 946 -52.82 -48.75 -0.65
N GLY A 947 -52.84 -48.01 0.48
CA GLY A 947 -53.38 -48.43 1.75
C GLY A 947 -54.78 -47.86 2.01
N TYR A 948 -55.12 -47.71 3.29
CA TYR A 948 -56.36 -47.05 3.72
C TYR A 948 -56.07 -45.96 4.74
N ASP A 949 -56.88 -44.88 4.71
CA ASP A 949 -56.77 -43.80 5.66
C ASP A 949 -57.34 -44.20 7.01
N HIS A 950 -56.53 -44.47 8.00
CA HIS A 950 -56.87 -44.88 9.34
C HIS A 950 -57.88 -43.97 10.02
N LYS A 951 -57.73 -42.64 9.81
CA LYS A 951 -58.62 -41.65 10.43
C LYS A 951 -60.01 -41.63 9.78
N LYS A 952 -60.05 -41.65 8.42
CA LYS A 952 -61.31 -41.68 7.67
C LYS A 952 -62.11 -42.98 7.93
N MET A 953 -61.41 -44.08 7.98
CA MET A 953 -62.06 -45.40 8.21
C MET A 953 -62.36 -45.64 9.70
N GLY A 954 -61.72 -44.92 10.62
CA GLY A 954 -61.89 -45.09 12.07
C GLY A 954 -61.57 -46.51 12.56
N ILE A 955 -60.57 -47.17 11.91
CA ILE A 955 -60.27 -48.59 12.11
C ILE A 955 -59.91 -48.95 13.54
N THR A 956 -59.16 -48.09 14.22
CA THR A 956 -58.76 -48.26 15.62
C THR A 956 -59.99 -48.20 16.57
N ALA A 957 -60.87 -47.23 16.33
CA ALA A 957 -62.08 -47.07 17.10
C ALA A 957 -63.01 -48.24 16.91
N LYS A 958 -63.18 -48.66 15.64
CA LYS A 958 -64.00 -49.87 15.30
C LYS A 958 -63.41 -51.12 15.92
N GLY A 959 -62.11 -51.36 15.83
CA GLY A 959 -61.46 -52.51 16.49
C GLY A 959 -61.58 -52.50 18.01
N ALA A 960 -61.41 -51.30 18.63
CA ALA A 960 -61.59 -51.15 20.06
C ALA A 960 -63.05 -51.50 20.48
N TRP A 961 -64.00 -50.98 19.71
CA TRP A 961 -65.40 -51.24 19.98
C TRP A 961 -65.75 -52.75 19.85
N GLU A 962 -65.22 -53.46 18.83
CA GLU A 962 -65.37 -54.88 18.71
C GLU A 962 -64.75 -55.67 19.85
N SER A 963 -63.58 -55.19 20.34
CA SER A 963 -62.95 -55.76 21.55
C SER A 963 -63.75 -55.53 22.81
N VAL A 964 -64.38 -54.39 22.99
CA VAL A 964 -65.31 -54.11 24.10
C VAL A 964 -66.56 -55.02 24.04
N LYS A 965 -67.16 -55.09 22.87
CA LYS A 965 -68.26 -55.99 22.65
C LYS A 965 -67.93 -57.46 23.00
N ARG A 966 -66.77 -57.92 22.61
CA ARG A 966 -66.31 -59.30 22.91
C ARG A 966 -66.09 -59.50 24.37
N HIS A 967 -65.44 -58.50 25.05
CA HIS A 967 -65.19 -58.56 26.49
C HIS A 967 -66.48 -58.66 27.27
N PHE A 968 -67.44 -57.79 27.04
CA PHE A 968 -68.67 -57.75 27.75
C PHE A 968 -69.57 -59.00 27.44
N ARG A 969 -69.51 -59.50 26.20
CA ARG A 969 -70.16 -60.81 25.80
C ARG A 969 -69.58 -61.94 26.60
N ASN A 970 -68.33 -62.01 26.89
CA ASN A 970 -67.66 -62.98 27.72
C ASN A 970 -68.13 -62.88 29.17
N LEU A 971 -68.53 -61.73 29.66
CA LEU A 971 -69.07 -61.46 30.96
C LEU A 971 -70.60 -61.67 31.02
N GLY A 972 -71.24 -62.10 29.88
CA GLY A 972 -72.72 -62.32 29.85
C GLY A 972 -73.51 -60.99 29.74
N ILE A 973 -72.87 -59.89 29.48
CA ILE A 973 -73.45 -58.54 29.36
C ILE A 973 -73.62 -58.14 27.89
N ASN A 974 -74.87 -57.75 27.53
CA ASN A 974 -75.14 -57.23 26.22
C ASN A 974 -74.86 -55.80 26.17
N THR A 975 -74.01 -55.36 25.23
CA THR A 975 -73.54 -54.00 25.00
C THR A 975 -74.33 -53.16 24.05
N GLN A 976 -75.50 -53.65 23.60
CA GLN A 976 -76.41 -52.88 22.72
C GLN A 976 -77.18 -51.87 23.53
#